data_a50dba9ddfc023630418c15637128281
#
_entry.id   a50dba9ddfc023630418c15637128281
#
_cell.length_a   1.000
_cell.length_b   1.000
_cell.length_c   1.000
_cell.angle_alpha   90.00
_cell.angle_beta   90.00
_cell.angle_gamma   90.00
#
_symmetry.space_group_name_H-M   'P 1'
#
loop_
_entity.id
_entity.type
_entity.pdbx_description
1 polymer ?
#
loop_
_entity_poly.entity_id
_entity_poly.type
_entity_poly.pdbx_seq_one_letter_code
_entity_poly.pdbx_strand_id
1 'polypeptide(L)'
;MLQYTYGNVGYFMSLLGDIFKKPKTDAIYEIKSPNGQLDCVFVLDHGQISYFAKKNDKVILRKSRLGLILKDMTPMADNFAVIRAYTRTVDETWHAEWGEQRIIRNNYNETAIYLEEYEKPNRLLTLRFRVYDDGFAIRYEIPAQPEMKNMVVADELTEFSVDTNSRSWSIPAYQPDRYEYDYVEHPVYTLTDSVHTPLTIQSTSGHFLAIHEAALYNYGAMTLKLNGASLKADITPLSDGMRAYVELPFSTPWRMVIVGNNALDLITSRMMLNLNDPPRDDFSWVEPTKFLGIWWAMYVGEWTWAPGERHGATTEHAMQYIDSCKNLGIPGLLIEGWNDGWEGDWLENGVNNKFMEATPDFDMQVVSDYGHANGVELVGHHETVGFIDNYEQQLEDAYKYLKQYGIRYVKSGYAGSKMTINGRREFHHSQLGVLHYQRALELAAKYHIMLNVHEPIKSTGIERTWPNLMTREGARGQEYEGGALAPSHACFLPFTRLLAGGMDYTPGILDVGNFAKRMASTITRQLAYYVTIYSSMQMASDRPQIYENQYPDLFEFIRDVPLRWERTLPLLGEIGKYYVVARQVWESSDWYIGGVTNEEGRRIELYIDFLEPSVNYVATVYRDSDDAHYRDHQLGYVIEEKIVRNGDRMEMYIAPGGGFAMRLHKQ
;
A
#
# COMPACT_ATOMS: atom_id res chain seq x y z
N MET A 1 -5.33 -36.01 -13.03
CA MET A 1 -6.25 -36.48 -14.09
C MET A 1 -7.59 -36.79 -13.42
N LEU A 2 -8.48 -35.77 -13.31
CA LEU A 2 -9.85 -35.97 -12.85
C LEU A 2 -10.75 -35.21 -13.85
N GLN A 3 -11.47 -36.01 -14.62
CA GLN A 3 -12.46 -35.58 -15.61
C GLN A 3 -13.67 -34.95 -14.91
N TYR A 4 -13.98 -33.73 -15.28
CA TYR A 4 -15.30 -33.17 -15.08
C TYR A 4 -16.12 -33.35 -16.36
N THR A 5 -17.00 -34.32 -16.33
CA THR A 5 -18.09 -34.47 -17.28
C THR A 5 -19.27 -33.68 -16.77
N TYR A 6 -19.68 -32.63 -17.47
CA TYR A 6 -20.93 -31.94 -17.24
C TYR A 6 -21.91 -32.08 -18.40
N GLY A 7 -23.09 -32.47 -18.02
CA GLY A 7 -24.21 -32.70 -18.91
C GLY A 7 -24.67 -31.45 -19.65
N ASN A 8 -24.50 -31.49 -20.95
CA ASN A 8 -24.89 -30.49 -21.93
C ASN A 8 -26.29 -30.79 -22.51
N VAL A 9 -27.35 -30.85 -21.72
CA VAL A 9 -28.70 -31.02 -22.29
C VAL A 9 -29.72 -29.95 -21.87
N GLY A 10 -29.48 -29.19 -20.79
CA GLY A 10 -30.38 -28.09 -20.37
C GLY A 10 -30.16 -26.75 -21.08
N TYR A 11 -29.03 -26.58 -21.76
CA TYR A 11 -28.60 -25.27 -22.31
C TYR A 11 -29.18 -24.95 -23.69
N PHE A 12 -29.63 -25.94 -24.46
CA PHE A 12 -30.11 -25.75 -25.83
C PHE A 12 -31.57 -25.31 -25.93
N MET A 13 -32.43 -25.53 -24.94
CA MET A 13 -33.84 -25.18 -25.01
C MET A 13 -34.18 -23.78 -24.53
N SER A 14 -33.29 -23.10 -23.79
CA SER A 14 -33.49 -21.69 -23.39
C SER A 14 -33.08 -20.71 -24.52
N LEU A 15 -32.21 -21.13 -25.41
CA LEU A 15 -31.68 -20.29 -26.49
C LEU A 15 -32.67 -20.06 -27.68
N LEU A 16 -33.69 -20.88 -27.82
CA LEU A 16 -34.68 -20.75 -28.95
C LEU A 16 -35.83 -19.78 -28.68
N GLY A 17 -36.00 -19.34 -27.45
CA GLY A 17 -37.05 -18.40 -27.05
C GLY A 17 -36.70 -16.92 -27.22
N ASP A 18 -35.41 -16.57 -27.31
CA ASP A 18 -34.97 -15.18 -27.33
C ASP A 18 -34.49 -14.62 -28.68
N ILE A 19 -34.61 -15.39 -29.76
CA ILE A 19 -34.10 -15.06 -31.10
C ILE A 19 -34.80 -13.86 -31.77
N PHE A 20 -35.88 -13.32 -31.17
CA PHE A 20 -36.64 -12.18 -31.77
C PHE A 20 -36.88 -11.00 -30.80
N LYS A 21 -36.24 -10.96 -29.65
CA LYS A 21 -36.33 -9.76 -28.80
C LYS A 21 -35.40 -8.67 -29.35
N LYS A 22 -35.93 -7.46 -29.58
CA LYS A 22 -35.10 -6.27 -29.86
C LYS A 22 -34.05 -6.14 -28.79
N PRO A 23 -32.81 -5.79 -29.17
CA PRO A 23 -31.72 -5.58 -28.18
C PRO A 23 -32.19 -4.55 -27.14
N LYS A 24 -31.94 -4.87 -25.85
CA LYS A 24 -32.33 -3.98 -24.74
C LYS A 24 -31.21 -2.93 -24.55
N THR A 25 -31.37 -1.80 -25.28
CA THR A 25 -30.44 -0.67 -25.33
C THR A 25 -30.61 0.33 -24.18
N ASP A 26 -31.67 0.15 -23.37
CA ASP A 26 -31.98 0.93 -22.18
C ASP A 26 -32.20 -0.01 -21.00
N ALA A 27 -31.43 0.18 -19.92
CA ALA A 27 -31.54 -0.65 -18.72
C ALA A 27 -30.99 0.08 -17.50
N ILE A 28 -31.55 -0.23 -16.34
CA ILE A 28 -31.07 0.22 -15.04
C ILE A 28 -30.96 -1.00 -14.13
N TYR A 29 -29.80 -1.17 -13.49
CA TYR A 29 -29.56 -2.18 -12.46
C TYR A 29 -29.06 -1.52 -11.20
N GLU A 30 -29.84 -1.59 -10.14
CA GLU A 30 -29.47 -1.10 -8.81
C GLU A 30 -28.83 -2.25 -8.02
N ILE A 31 -27.61 -2.05 -7.56
CA ILE A 31 -26.84 -3.00 -6.74
C ILE A 31 -26.65 -2.37 -5.36
N LYS A 32 -27.30 -2.93 -4.35
CA LYS A 32 -27.25 -2.45 -2.97
C LYS A 32 -26.15 -3.13 -2.19
N SER A 33 -25.56 -2.43 -1.22
CA SER A 33 -24.74 -3.07 -0.19
C SER A 33 -25.55 -4.07 0.66
N PRO A 34 -24.90 -5.03 1.35
CA PRO A 34 -25.60 -5.96 2.23
C PRO A 34 -26.48 -5.28 3.29
N ASN A 35 -26.03 -4.16 3.87
CA ASN A 35 -26.78 -3.37 4.83
C ASN A 35 -27.81 -2.39 4.19
N GLY A 36 -27.85 -2.32 2.87
CA GLY A 36 -28.79 -1.48 2.11
C GLY A 36 -28.53 0.02 2.15
N GLN A 37 -27.38 0.49 2.67
CA GLN A 37 -27.10 1.94 2.82
C GLN A 37 -26.33 2.53 1.64
N LEU A 38 -25.68 1.70 0.83
CA LEU A 38 -24.93 2.11 -0.35
C LEU A 38 -25.52 1.48 -1.60
N ASP A 39 -25.83 2.30 -2.60
CA ASP A 39 -26.32 1.87 -3.90
C ASP A 39 -25.31 2.26 -4.97
N CYS A 40 -24.89 1.30 -5.79
CA CYS A 40 -24.22 1.53 -7.06
C CYS A 40 -25.16 1.14 -8.18
N VAL A 41 -25.46 2.09 -9.06
CA VAL A 41 -26.49 1.93 -10.08
C VAL A 41 -25.87 2.00 -11.46
N PHE A 42 -25.93 0.89 -12.19
CA PHE A 42 -25.57 0.84 -13.60
C PHE A 42 -26.72 1.39 -14.45
N VAL A 43 -26.36 2.18 -15.45
CA VAL A 43 -27.31 2.76 -16.42
C VAL A 43 -26.82 2.50 -17.85
N LEU A 44 -27.63 1.83 -18.62
CA LEU A 44 -27.53 1.78 -20.08
C LEU A 44 -28.56 2.73 -20.64
N ASP A 45 -28.14 3.72 -21.41
CA ASP A 45 -28.96 4.79 -21.96
C ASP A 45 -28.61 4.94 -23.45
N HIS A 46 -29.52 4.51 -24.34
CA HIS A 46 -29.31 4.46 -25.80
C HIS A 46 -27.97 3.75 -26.18
N GLY A 47 -27.66 2.66 -25.50
CA GLY A 47 -26.43 1.89 -25.73
C GLY A 47 -25.18 2.44 -25.06
N GLN A 48 -25.24 3.58 -24.37
CA GLN A 48 -24.12 4.15 -23.59
C GLN A 48 -24.07 3.59 -22.17
N ILE A 49 -22.91 3.13 -21.76
CA ILE A 49 -22.69 2.57 -20.42
C ILE A 49 -22.21 3.64 -19.44
N SER A 50 -22.88 3.69 -18.29
CA SER A 50 -22.55 4.63 -17.21
C SER A 50 -22.99 4.07 -15.86
N TYR A 51 -22.61 4.75 -14.77
CA TYR A 51 -23.08 4.43 -13.42
C TYR A 51 -23.19 5.70 -12.57
N PHE A 52 -23.84 5.58 -11.41
CA PHE A 52 -23.82 6.57 -10.34
C PHE A 52 -23.91 5.87 -8.99
N ALA A 53 -23.60 6.57 -7.90
CA ALA A 53 -23.66 5.98 -6.55
C ALA A 53 -24.32 6.90 -5.54
N LYS A 54 -25.02 6.27 -4.57
CA LYS A 54 -25.72 6.95 -3.46
C LYS A 54 -25.34 6.30 -2.14
N LYS A 55 -25.25 7.09 -1.08
CA LYS A 55 -25.18 6.65 0.32
C LYS A 55 -26.35 7.25 1.10
N ASN A 56 -27.20 6.40 1.70
CA ASN A 56 -28.41 6.84 2.41
C ASN A 56 -29.26 7.83 1.56
N ASP A 57 -29.56 7.45 0.32
CA ASP A 57 -30.28 8.23 -0.69
C ASP A 57 -29.61 9.53 -1.18
N LYS A 58 -28.46 9.91 -0.62
CA LYS A 58 -27.67 11.05 -1.08
C LYS A 58 -26.71 10.64 -2.18
N VAL A 59 -26.71 11.36 -3.30
CA VAL A 59 -25.78 11.13 -4.41
C VAL A 59 -24.36 11.48 -3.95
N ILE A 60 -23.45 10.48 -3.99
CA ILE A 60 -22.03 10.64 -3.71
C ILE A 60 -21.17 10.67 -4.97
N LEU A 61 -21.62 9.97 -6.04
CA LEU A 61 -21.11 10.09 -7.40
C LEU A 61 -22.27 10.31 -8.36
N ARG A 62 -22.19 11.34 -9.20
CA ARG A 62 -23.15 11.62 -10.28
C ARG A 62 -22.95 10.63 -11.41
N LYS A 63 -23.76 10.71 -12.48
CA LYS A 63 -23.61 9.88 -13.70
C LYS A 63 -22.19 9.98 -14.22
N SER A 64 -21.47 8.85 -14.19
CA SER A 64 -20.08 8.66 -14.52
C SER A 64 -19.98 7.71 -15.71
N ARG A 65 -19.23 8.09 -16.73
CA ARG A 65 -19.07 7.31 -17.96
C ARG A 65 -18.20 6.08 -17.71
N LEU A 66 -18.47 5.01 -18.47
CA LEU A 66 -17.65 3.81 -18.58
C LEU A 66 -17.26 3.59 -20.05
N GLY A 67 -16.21 2.79 -20.28
CA GLY A 67 -15.79 2.36 -21.61
C GLY A 67 -14.28 2.28 -21.79
N LEU A 68 -13.90 1.68 -22.93
CA LEU A 68 -12.50 1.53 -23.35
C LEU A 68 -12.32 2.08 -24.76
N ILE A 69 -11.24 2.80 -25.00
CA ILE A 69 -10.79 3.18 -26.35
C ILE A 69 -9.71 2.20 -26.75
N LEU A 70 -9.94 1.50 -27.86
CA LEU A 70 -9.01 0.54 -28.42
C LEU A 70 -8.26 1.17 -29.61
N LYS A 71 -7.00 0.80 -29.77
CA LYS A 71 -6.21 1.21 -30.93
C LYS A 71 -6.80 0.59 -32.20
N ASP A 72 -6.98 1.42 -33.23
CA ASP A 72 -7.43 1.01 -34.58
C ASP A 72 -8.81 0.33 -34.61
N MET A 73 -9.63 0.53 -33.56
CA MET A 73 -11.01 0.00 -33.46
C MET A 73 -11.96 1.07 -32.94
N THR A 74 -13.26 0.88 -33.17
CA THR A 74 -14.31 1.70 -32.55
C THR A 74 -14.26 1.58 -31.04
N PRO A 75 -14.52 2.64 -30.26
CA PRO A 75 -14.58 2.56 -28.80
C PRO A 75 -15.56 1.50 -28.31
N MET A 76 -15.22 0.81 -27.23
CA MET A 76 -16.14 -0.05 -26.47
C MET A 76 -16.78 0.79 -25.35
N ALA A 77 -17.66 1.73 -25.72
CA ALA A 77 -18.29 2.67 -24.77
C ALA A 77 -19.77 2.89 -25.07
N ASP A 78 -20.14 2.75 -26.32
CA ASP A 78 -21.45 3.03 -26.86
C ASP A 78 -21.92 1.79 -27.66
N ASN A 79 -23.16 1.80 -28.12
CA ASN A 79 -23.69 0.75 -28.99
C ASN A 79 -23.91 -0.61 -28.30
N PHE A 80 -24.09 -0.59 -26.95
CA PHE A 80 -24.32 -1.81 -26.19
C PHE A 80 -25.81 -2.12 -26.00
N ALA A 81 -26.08 -3.42 -25.90
CA ALA A 81 -27.35 -3.96 -25.42
C ALA A 81 -27.06 -4.95 -24.29
N VAL A 82 -27.96 -5.03 -23.31
CA VAL A 82 -27.86 -6.05 -22.24
C VAL A 82 -28.37 -7.39 -22.78
N ILE A 83 -27.49 -8.40 -22.75
CA ILE A 83 -27.87 -9.80 -23.04
C ILE A 83 -28.54 -10.40 -21.79
N ARG A 84 -27.88 -10.27 -20.65
CA ARG A 84 -28.34 -10.79 -19.34
C ARG A 84 -27.65 -10.07 -18.20
N ALA A 85 -28.18 -10.21 -17.00
CA ALA A 85 -27.53 -9.86 -15.75
C ALA A 85 -27.65 -11.03 -14.76
N TYR A 86 -26.61 -11.20 -13.94
CA TYR A 86 -26.57 -12.21 -12.88
C TYR A 86 -26.15 -11.55 -11.58
N THR A 87 -26.93 -11.76 -10.53
CA THR A 87 -26.68 -11.21 -9.20
C THR A 87 -26.43 -12.34 -8.21
N ARG A 88 -25.48 -12.13 -7.29
CA ARG A 88 -25.22 -13.01 -6.16
C ARG A 88 -24.82 -12.22 -4.92
N THR A 89 -25.03 -12.81 -3.75
CA THR A 89 -24.50 -12.32 -2.46
C THR A 89 -23.39 -13.23 -2.00
N VAL A 90 -22.33 -12.66 -1.47
CA VAL A 90 -21.21 -13.38 -0.84
C VAL A 90 -21.06 -12.87 0.59
N ASP A 91 -20.90 -13.77 1.54
CA ASP A 91 -20.58 -13.48 2.94
C ASP A 91 -19.68 -14.60 3.45
N GLU A 92 -18.41 -14.33 3.51
CA GLU A 92 -17.38 -15.26 3.92
C GLU A 92 -16.33 -14.56 4.78
N THR A 93 -15.54 -15.32 5.51
CA THR A 93 -14.38 -14.81 6.25
C THR A 93 -13.12 -15.57 5.84
N TRP A 94 -11.99 -14.89 5.90
CA TRP A 94 -10.68 -15.48 5.67
C TRP A 94 -9.67 -14.96 6.70
N HIS A 95 -8.57 -15.69 6.87
CA HIS A 95 -7.50 -15.37 7.79
C HIS A 95 -6.33 -14.83 7.00
N ALA A 96 -5.82 -13.67 7.44
CA ALA A 96 -4.59 -13.12 6.89
C ALA A 96 -3.37 -13.83 7.49
N GLU A 97 -2.30 -14.00 6.76
CA GLU A 97 -1.02 -14.51 7.28
C GLU A 97 -0.35 -13.49 8.21
N TRP A 98 -0.55 -12.24 7.93
CA TRP A 98 -0.11 -11.06 8.68
C TRP A 98 -0.99 -9.86 8.35
N GLY A 99 -0.84 -8.74 9.06
CA GLY A 99 -1.57 -7.54 8.72
C GLY A 99 -2.13 -6.79 9.92
N GLU A 100 -2.94 -5.82 9.61
CA GLU A 100 -3.64 -4.95 10.58
C GLU A 100 -4.89 -5.61 11.18
N GLN A 101 -5.30 -6.75 10.65
CA GLN A 101 -6.49 -7.49 11.07
C GLN A 101 -6.34 -8.97 10.69
N ARG A 102 -6.52 -9.86 11.66
CA ARG A 102 -6.36 -11.31 11.46
C ARG A 102 -7.53 -11.94 10.71
N ILE A 103 -8.75 -11.65 11.12
CA ILE A 103 -9.96 -12.20 10.55
C ILE A 103 -10.65 -11.13 9.71
N ILE A 104 -10.74 -11.35 8.41
CA ILE A 104 -11.30 -10.39 7.46
C ILE A 104 -12.60 -10.95 6.88
N ARG A 105 -13.70 -10.22 7.05
CA ARG A 105 -14.99 -10.54 6.42
C ARG A 105 -15.01 -10.00 4.99
N ASN A 106 -15.48 -10.83 4.07
CA ASN A 106 -15.70 -10.49 2.66
C ASN A 106 -17.20 -10.59 2.38
N ASN A 107 -17.93 -9.49 2.56
CA ASN A 107 -19.39 -9.44 2.47
C ASN A 107 -19.83 -8.38 1.45
N TYR A 108 -20.41 -8.83 0.33
CA TYR A 108 -20.83 -7.96 -0.75
C TYR A 108 -21.99 -8.55 -1.57
N ASN A 109 -22.70 -7.68 -2.28
CA ASN A 109 -23.56 -8.05 -3.39
C ASN A 109 -22.83 -7.80 -4.70
N GLU A 110 -22.88 -8.76 -5.62
CA GLU A 110 -22.24 -8.68 -6.94
C GLU A 110 -23.31 -8.77 -8.04
N THR A 111 -23.18 -7.90 -9.04
CA THR A 111 -23.94 -8.04 -10.28
C THR A 111 -22.99 -8.03 -11.49
N ALA A 112 -23.05 -9.09 -12.30
CA ALA A 112 -22.38 -9.17 -13.58
C ALA A 112 -23.39 -8.87 -14.71
N ILE A 113 -23.11 -7.83 -15.48
CA ILE A 113 -23.95 -7.37 -16.58
C ILE A 113 -23.25 -7.73 -17.89
N TYR A 114 -23.83 -8.64 -18.64
CA TYR A 114 -23.31 -9.13 -19.92
C TYR A 114 -23.87 -8.27 -21.03
N LEU A 115 -22.97 -7.68 -21.79
CA LEU A 115 -23.23 -6.72 -22.85
C LEU A 115 -22.73 -7.24 -24.20
N GLU A 116 -23.46 -6.89 -25.27
CA GLU A 116 -23.04 -7.11 -26.64
C GLU A 116 -23.29 -5.81 -27.44
N GLU A 117 -22.37 -5.44 -28.30
CA GLU A 117 -22.61 -4.38 -29.28
C GLU A 117 -23.68 -4.83 -30.30
N TYR A 118 -24.73 -4.04 -30.50
CA TYR A 118 -25.81 -4.37 -31.44
C TYR A 118 -25.49 -4.02 -32.91
N GLU A 119 -24.41 -3.28 -33.12
CA GLU A 119 -23.81 -3.04 -34.43
C GLU A 119 -22.45 -3.76 -34.51
N LYS A 120 -22.01 -4.03 -35.75
CA LYS A 120 -20.69 -4.66 -35.93
C LYS A 120 -19.57 -3.80 -35.34
N PRO A 121 -18.58 -4.44 -34.76
CA PRO A 121 -18.23 -5.87 -34.84
C PRO A 121 -18.93 -6.80 -33.82
N ASN A 122 -19.94 -6.37 -33.07
CA ASN A 122 -20.71 -7.18 -32.10
C ASN A 122 -19.87 -7.75 -30.99
N ARG A 123 -18.98 -6.93 -30.41
CA ARG A 123 -18.07 -7.37 -29.34
C ARG A 123 -18.82 -7.59 -28.04
N LEU A 124 -18.32 -8.54 -27.27
CA LEU A 124 -18.83 -8.89 -25.96
C LEU A 124 -18.03 -8.17 -24.88
N LEU A 125 -18.73 -7.72 -23.85
CA LEU A 125 -18.19 -7.10 -22.65
C LEU A 125 -19.00 -7.55 -21.45
N THR A 126 -18.36 -7.83 -20.31
CA THR A 126 -19.03 -7.97 -19.02
C THR A 126 -18.57 -6.85 -18.12
N LEU A 127 -19.52 -6.13 -17.53
CA LEU A 127 -19.26 -5.22 -16.43
C LEU A 127 -19.62 -5.93 -15.13
N ARG A 128 -18.65 -5.99 -14.22
CA ARG A 128 -18.85 -6.61 -12.90
C ARG A 128 -18.81 -5.54 -11.83
N PHE A 129 -19.86 -5.47 -11.02
CA PHE A 129 -20.02 -4.57 -9.90
C PHE A 129 -20.01 -5.38 -8.61
N ARG A 130 -19.21 -4.96 -7.60
CA ARG A 130 -19.29 -5.43 -6.23
C ARG A 130 -19.59 -4.27 -5.32
N VAL A 131 -20.60 -4.40 -4.47
CA VAL A 131 -21.01 -3.36 -3.52
C VAL A 131 -20.93 -3.92 -2.12
N TYR A 132 -20.07 -3.31 -1.31
CA TYR A 132 -19.81 -3.60 0.09
C TYR A 132 -20.51 -2.56 0.98
N ASP A 133 -20.53 -2.75 2.29
CA ASP A 133 -21.07 -1.76 3.22
C ASP A 133 -20.24 -0.48 3.32
N ASP A 134 -18.95 -0.59 2.99
CA ASP A 134 -17.93 0.45 3.06
C ASP A 134 -17.39 0.90 1.69
N GLY A 135 -18.05 0.50 0.58
CA GLY A 135 -17.63 0.94 -0.75
C GLY A 135 -18.15 0.06 -1.90
N PHE A 136 -17.67 0.35 -3.09
CA PHE A 136 -17.99 -0.43 -4.28
C PHE A 136 -16.80 -0.49 -5.24
N ALA A 137 -16.85 -1.48 -6.15
CA ALA A 137 -15.85 -1.65 -7.19
C ALA A 137 -16.48 -2.12 -8.51
N ILE A 138 -15.84 -1.70 -9.61
CA ILE A 138 -16.26 -2.00 -10.99
C ILE A 138 -15.05 -2.51 -11.76
N ARG A 139 -15.22 -3.52 -12.62
CA ARG A 139 -14.21 -3.90 -13.61
C ARG A 139 -14.82 -4.32 -14.93
N TYR A 140 -14.01 -4.22 -15.97
CA TYR A 140 -14.31 -4.73 -17.30
C TYR A 140 -13.75 -6.15 -17.44
N GLU A 141 -14.55 -7.06 -17.95
CA GLU A 141 -14.16 -8.42 -18.32
C GLU A 141 -14.48 -8.63 -19.80
N ILE A 142 -13.44 -8.85 -20.58
CA ILE A 142 -13.54 -9.07 -22.02
C ILE A 142 -13.32 -10.56 -22.29
N PRO A 143 -14.34 -11.31 -22.68
CA PRO A 143 -14.21 -12.74 -22.92
C PRO A 143 -13.39 -13.02 -24.19
N ALA A 144 -12.93 -14.26 -24.31
CA ALA A 144 -12.43 -14.77 -25.58
C ALA A 144 -13.55 -14.72 -26.62
N GLN A 145 -13.27 -14.14 -27.79
CA GLN A 145 -14.24 -13.97 -28.86
C GLN A 145 -13.58 -14.12 -30.23
N PRO A 146 -14.30 -14.62 -31.25
CA PRO A 146 -13.69 -15.03 -32.51
C PRO A 146 -12.95 -13.92 -33.26
N GLU A 147 -13.53 -12.71 -33.27
CA GLU A 147 -13.02 -11.58 -34.03
C GLU A 147 -11.88 -10.80 -33.32
N MET A 148 -11.58 -11.13 -32.04
CA MET A 148 -10.60 -10.39 -31.24
C MET A 148 -9.88 -11.33 -30.29
N LYS A 149 -8.61 -11.66 -30.62
CA LYS A 149 -7.73 -12.47 -29.75
C LYS A 149 -6.90 -11.61 -28.81
N ASN A 150 -6.51 -10.43 -29.27
CA ASN A 150 -5.70 -9.45 -28.55
C ASN A 150 -6.39 -8.10 -28.62
N MET A 151 -6.15 -7.24 -27.66
CA MET A 151 -6.54 -5.84 -27.75
C MET A 151 -5.43 -4.93 -27.26
N VAL A 152 -5.37 -3.74 -27.84
CA VAL A 152 -4.49 -2.66 -27.41
C VAL A 152 -5.36 -1.54 -26.87
N VAL A 153 -5.23 -1.29 -25.56
CA VAL A 153 -5.99 -0.23 -24.90
C VAL A 153 -5.24 1.10 -25.11
N ALA A 154 -5.90 2.02 -25.80
CA ALA A 154 -5.38 3.37 -26.02
C ALA A 154 -5.81 4.33 -24.92
N ASP A 155 -7.00 4.15 -24.33
CA ASP A 155 -7.49 4.94 -23.18
C ASP A 155 -8.62 4.21 -22.44
N GLU A 156 -8.88 4.61 -21.19
CA GLU A 156 -10.00 4.16 -20.37
C GLU A 156 -10.90 5.33 -20.05
N LEU A 157 -12.21 5.19 -20.27
CA LEU A 157 -13.19 6.25 -20.11
C LEU A 157 -13.87 6.24 -18.73
N THR A 158 -13.42 5.42 -17.80
CA THR A 158 -13.98 5.36 -16.46
C THR A 158 -13.89 6.71 -15.77
N GLU A 159 -15.04 7.24 -15.36
CA GLU A 159 -15.16 8.49 -14.65
C GLU A 159 -15.63 8.28 -13.19
N PHE A 160 -15.32 9.25 -12.35
CA PHE A 160 -15.79 9.40 -10.98
C PHE A 160 -16.29 10.84 -10.81
N SER A 161 -17.58 11.05 -11.10
CA SER A 161 -18.17 12.38 -11.16
C SER A 161 -18.59 12.87 -9.78
N VAL A 162 -17.60 13.28 -8.96
CA VAL A 162 -17.82 13.94 -7.67
C VAL A 162 -18.30 15.40 -7.87
N ASP A 163 -18.79 16.03 -6.83
CA ASP A 163 -18.94 17.49 -6.83
C ASP A 163 -17.54 18.12 -6.81
N THR A 164 -17.22 18.93 -7.80
CA THR A 164 -15.88 19.51 -7.96
C THR A 164 -15.53 20.56 -6.87
N ASN A 165 -16.51 21.06 -6.10
CA ASN A 165 -16.27 21.86 -4.90
C ASN A 165 -15.87 21.03 -3.67
N SER A 166 -15.86 19.69 -3.80
CA SER A 166 -15.37 18.79 -2.75
C SER A 166 -13.89 19.05 -2.45
N ARG A 167 -13.50 18.87 -1.19
CA ARG A 167 -12.08 18.95 -0.77
C ARG A 167 -11.38 17.63 -1.13
N SER A 168 -10.14 17.72 -1.57
CA SER A 168 -9.31 16.54 -1.89
C SER A 168 -7.92 16.68 -1.29
N TRP A 169 -7.28 15.52 -1.03
CA TRP A 169 -5.90 15.42 -0.58
C TRP A 169 -5.14 14.54 -1.57
N SER A 170 -4.16 15.12 -2.25
CA SER A 170 -3.47 14.47 -3.35
C SER A 170 -1.98 14.76 -3.41
N ILE A 171 -1.27 13.94 -4.17
CA ILE A 171 0.10 14.17 -4.65
C ILE A 171 0.10 14.13 -6.18
N PRO A 172 1.01 14.87 -6.84
CA PRO A 172 1.07 14.91 -8.31
C PRO A 172 1.55 13.57 -8.89
N ALA A 173 0.97 13.15 -10.03
CA ALA A 173 1.41 11.99 -10.79
C ALA A 173 2.47 12.38 -11.84
N TYR A 174 3.20 11.37 -12.35
CA TYR A 174 4.20 11.49 -13.43
C TYR A 174 5.40 12.39 -13.12
N GLN A 175 5.63 12.67 -11.85
CA GLN A 175 6.79 13.46 -11.41
C GLN A 175 8.03 12.59 -11.17
N PRO A 176 9.25 13.18 -11.15
CA PRO A 176 10.51 12.43 -11.01
C PRO A 176 10.61 11.57 -9.76
N ASP A 177 10.16 12.08 -8.60
CA ASP A 177 10.25 11.37 -7.32
C ASP A 177 9.03 10.46 -7.07
N ARG A 178 8.29 10.12 -8.11
CA ARG A 178 7.19 9.13 -8.11
C ARG A 178 6.07 9.46 -7.13
N TYR A 179 6.01 8.79 -5.95
CA TYR A 179 5.00 9.03 -4.90
C TYR A 179 5.52 9.89 -3.75
N GLU A 180 6.78 10.31 -3.77
CA GLU A 180 7.44 10.98 -2.65
C GLU A 180 7.26 12.50 -2.71
N TYR A 181 6.01 12.93 -2.55
CA TYR A 181 5.59 14.32 -2.52
C TYR A 181 4.77 14.63 -1.27
N ASP A 182 4.70 15.91 -0.91
CA ASP A 182 3.81 16.37 0.15
C ASP A 182 2.37 16.30 -0.29
N TYR A 183 1.52 15.75 0.56
CA TYR A 183 0.07 15.80 0.34
C TYR A 183 -0.44 17.23 0.47
N VAL A 184 -1.23 17.66 -0.51
CA VAL A 184 -1.81 19.01 -0.55
C VAL A 184 -3.34 18.87 -0.48
N GLU A 185 -3.94 19.70 0.39
CA GLU A 185 -5.39 19.88 0.45
C GLU A 185 -5.83 20.95 -0.55
N HIS A 186 -6.80 20.61 -1.40
CA HIS A 186 -7.36 21.58 -2.35
C HIS A 186 -8.74 21.13 -2.87
N PRO A 187 -9.59 22.05 -3.35
CA PRO A 187 -10.82 21.68 -4.03
C PRO A 187 -10.55 20.92 -5.32
N VAL A 188 -11.39 19.93 -5.64
CA VAL A 188 -11.23 19.08 -6.85
C VAL A 188 -11.14 19.92 -8.13
N TYR A 189 -11.89 21.04 -8.24
CA TYR A 189 -11.86 21.91 -9.44
C TYR A 189 -10.50 22.57 -9.70
N THR A 190 -9.58 22.56 -8.74
CA THR A 190 -8.23 23.15 -8.89
C THR A 190 -7.20 22.14 -9.39
N LEU A 191 -7.56 20.86 -9.56
CA LEU A 191 -6.68 19.86 -10.11
C LEU A 191 -6.40 20.14 -11.60
N THR A 192 -5.19 20.55 -11.91
CA THR A 192 -4.75 20.85 -13.30
C THR A 192 -4.07 19.67 -13.97
N ASP A 193 -3.39 18.85 -13.17
CA ASP A 193 -2.60 17.72 -13.61
C ASP A 193 -3.17 16.41 -13.07
N SER A 194 -2.65 15.29 -13.57
CA SER A 194 -2.98 13.98 -13.04
C SER A 194 -2.42 13.81 -11.62
N VAL A 195 -3.22 13.18 -10.76
CA VAL A 195 -2.86 12.89 -9.37
C VAL A 195 -2.84 11.39 -9.11
N HIS A 196 -1.99 10.96 -8.18
CA HIS A 196 -1.94 9.56 -7.76
C HIS A 196 -3.18 9.13 -6.97
N THR A 197 -3.40 7.83 -6.92
CA THR A 197 -4.39 7.19 -6.06
C THR A 197 -3.70 6.36 -4.99
N PRO A 198 -4.29 6.19 -3.79
CA PRO A 198 -5.62 6.62 -3.35
C PRO A 198 -5.79 8.13 -3.36
N LEU A 199 -6.89 8.62 -3.94
CA LEU A 199 -7.31 10.02 -3.85
C LEU A 199 -8.42 10.15 -2.82
N THR A 200 -8.13 10.79 -1.70
CA THR A 200 -9.11 11.03 -0.64
C THR A 200 -9.87 12.31 -0.89
N ILE A 201 -11.20 12.25 -0.73
CA ILE A 201 -12.13 13.35 -1.00
C ILE A 201 -13.13 13.46 0.14
N GLN A 202 -13.33 14.67 0.64
CA GLN A 202 -14.51 15.01 1.45
C GLN A 202 -15.54 15.65 0.55
N SER A 203 -16.65 14.95 0.30
CA SER A 203 -17.73 15.43 -0.57
C SER A 203 -18.47 16.60 0.07
N THR A 204 -19.11 17.43 -0.76
CA THR A 204 -19.99 18.51 -0.30
C THR A 204 -21.21 18.00 0.48
N SER A 205 -21.56 16.72 0.36
CA SER A 205 -22.60 16.06 1.18
C SER A 205 -22.12 15.59 2.56
N GLY A 206 -20.82 15.79 2.87
CA GLY A 206 -20.20 15.44 4.15
C GLY A 206 -19.60 14.04 4.23
N HIS A 207 -19.80 13.17 3.20
CA HIS A 207 -19.19 11.85 3.16
C HIS A 207 -17.73 11.92 2.73
N PHE A 208 -16.94 10.94 3.18
CA PHE A 208 -15.56 10.77 2.75
C PHE A 208 -15.47 9.63 1.73
N LEU A 209 -14.69 9.86 0.69
CA LEU A 209 -14.45 8.91 -0.39
C LEU A 209 -12.95 8.70 -0.55
N ALA A 210 -12.53 7.47 -0.88
CA ALA A 210 -11.19 7.21 -1.38
C ALA A 210 -11.28 6.46 -2.69
N ILE A 211 -10.85 7.10 -3.78
CA ILE A 211 -10.83 6.51 -5.12
C ILE A 211 -9.49 5.82 -5.32
N HIS A 212 -9.53 4.52 -5.66
CA HIS A 212 -8.34 3.71 -5.86
C HIS A 212 -8.59 2.58 -6.85
N GLU A 213 -7.63 1.68 -7.01
CA GLU A 213 -7.76 0.45 -7.76
C GLU A 213 -7.28 -0.75 -6.95
N ALA A 214 -7.75 -1.95 -7.29
CA ALA A 214 -7.31 -3.20 -6.68
C ALA A 214 -7.02 -4.26 -7.75
N ALA A 215 -6.19 -5.24 -7.38
CA ALA A 215 -5.80 -6.34 -8.25
C ALA A 215 -5.15 -5.87 -9.57
N LEU A 216 -4.13 -5.02 -9.46
CA LEU A 216 -3.38 -4.51 -10.61
C LEU A 216 -2.41 -5.57 -11.11
N TYR A 217 -2.80 -6.26 -12.17
CA TYR A 217 -2.00 -7.21 -12.92
C TYR A 217 -1.98 -6.79 -14.39
N ASN A 218 -0.94 -7.02 -15.13
CA ASN A 218 -0.83 -6.87 -16.59
C ASN A 218 -1.63 -5.69 -17.20
N TYR A 219 -1.59 -4.53 -16.56
CA TYR A 219 -2.26 -3.28 -16.98
C TYR A 219 -1.47 -2.08 -16.45
N GLY A 220 -1.64 -0.90 -17.06
CA GLY A 220 -1.08 0.34 -16.49
C GLY A 220 -1.83 0.75 -15.22
N ALA A 221 -1.12 1.29 -14.23
CA ALA A 221 -1.75 1.78 -13.00
C ALA A 221 -2.60 3.03 -13.26
N MET A 222 -3.69 3.15 -12.51
CA MET A 222 -4.62 4.28 -12.61
C MET A 222 -4.09 5.49 -11.84
N THR A 223 -4.00 6.63 -12.51
CA THR A 223 -4.01 7.96 -11.91
C THR A 223 -5.36 8.62 -12.20
N LEU A 224 -5.62 9.79 -11.66
CA LEU A 224 -6.87 10.52 -11.90
C LEU A 224 -6.56 11.91 -12.45
N LYS A 225 -7.32 12.32 -13.47
CA LYS A 225 -7.25 13.65 -14.07
C LYS A 225 -8.62 14.28 -14.09
N LEU A 226 -8.69 15.57 -13.77
CA LEU A 226 -9.92 16.33 -13.93
C LEU A 226 -10.22 16.53 -15.43
N ASN A 227 -11.39 16.09 -15.89
CA ASN A 227 -11.90 16.23 -17.23
C ASN A 227 -13.29 16.88 -17.19
N GLY A 228 -13.37 18.17 -17.45
CA GLY A 228 -14.61 18.93 -17.26
C GLY A 228 -15.06 18.91 -15.80
N ALA A 229 -16.21 18.27 -15.53
CA ALA A 229 -16.81 18.18 -14.20
C ALA A 229 -16.60 16.79 -13.53
N SER A 230 -15.76 15.92 -14.10
CA SER A 230 -15.51 14.55 -13.63
C SER A 230 -14.04 14.29 -13.43
N LEU A 231 -13.70 13.51 -12.44
CA LEU A 231 -12.38 12.84 -12.36
C LEU A 231 -12.43 11.66 -13.32
N LYS A 232 -11.49 11.59 -14.24
CA LYS A 232 -11.36 10.49 -15.23
C LYS A 232 -10.14 9.63 -14.86
N ALA A 233 -10.27 8.32 -14.99
CA ALA A 233 -9.14 7.40 -14.96
C ALA A 233 -8.13 7.78 -16.06
N ASP A 234 -6.92 8.12 -15.67
CA ASP A 234 -5.79 8.33 -16.56
C ASP A 234 -4.80 7.18 -16.32
N ILE A 235 -4.88 6.18 -17.17
CA ILE A 235 -4.05 4.99 -17.05
C ILE A 235 -2.64 5.32 -17.50
N THR A 236 -1.65 4.95 -16.71
CA THR A 236 -0.25 5.24 -17.00
C THR A 236 0.17 4.70 -18.35
N PRO A 237 0.64 5.55 -19.27
CA PRO A 237 1.02 5.13 -20.61
C PRO A 237 2.35 4.39 -20.63
N LEU A 238 2.49 3.53 -21.60
CA LEU A 238 3.76 3.08 -22.13
C LEU A 238 4.42 4.21 -22.94
N SER A 239 5.71 4.07 -23.23
CA SER A 239 6.46 5.08 -24.00
C SER A 239 5.94 5.33 -25.42
N ASP A 240 5.16 4.40 -25.96
CA ASP A 240 4.45 4.55 -27.24
C ASP A 240 3.04 5.17 -27.12
N GLY A 241 2.64 5.57 -25.91
CA GLY A 241 1.36 6.20 -25.61
C GLY A 241 0.20 5.27 -25.37
N MET A 242 0.34 3.96 -25.58
CA MET A 242 -0.70 2.98 -25.29
C MET A 242 -0.77 2.68 -23.80
N ARG A 243 -1.93 2.23 -23.32
CA ARG A 243 -2.16 1.95 -21.89
C ARG A 243 -1.89 0.50 -21.54
N ALA A 244 -2.24 -0.42 -22.43
CA ALA A 244 -1.96 -1.85 -22.24
C ALA A 244 -2.05 -2.64 -23.56
N TYR A 245 -1.28 -3.70 -23.64
CA TYR A 245 -1.34 -4.75 -24.64
C TYR A 245 -1.74 -6.04 -23.97
N VAL A 246 -2.92 -6.59 -24.27
CA VAL A 246 -3.46 -7.75 -23.57
C VAL A 246 -4.03 -8.80 -24.51
N GLU A 247 -3.93 -10.05 -24.09
CA GLU A 247 -4.56 -11.20 -24.73
C GLU A 247 -5.91 -11.50 -24.09
N LEU A 248 -6.85 -12.01 -24.84
CA LEU A 248 -8.19 -12.37 -24.35
C LEU A 248 -8.28 -13.87 -24.00
N PRO A 249 -9.01 -14.25 -22.95
CA PRO A 249 -9.85 -13.41 -22.10
C PRO A 249 -9.05 -12.52 -21.16
N PHE A 250 -9.54 -11.32 -20.88
CA PHE A 250 -8.87 -10.35 -20.01
C PHE A 250 -9.84 -9.67 -19.04
N SER A 251 -9.36 -9.37 -17.84
CA SER A 251 -10.06 -8.53 -16.85
C SER A 251 -9.17 -7.36 -16.44
N THR A 252 -9.71 -6.15 -16.46
CA THR A 252 -9.00 -4.98 -15.93
C THR A 252 -8.83 -5.08 -14.42
N PRO A 253 -7.93 -4.28 -13.80
CA PRO A 253 -7.98 -4.04 -12.36
C PRO A 253 -9.37 -3.52 -11.95
N TRP A 254 -9.72 -3.71 -10.67
CA TRP A 254 -10.92 -3.10 -10.12
C TRP A 254 -10.75 -1.60 -9.96
N ARG A 255 -11.72 -0.83 -10.41
CA ARG A 255 -11.89 0.58 -10.08
C ARG A 255 -12.74 0.67 -8.84
N MET A 256 -12.16 1.08 -7.70
CA MET A 256 -12.82 1.00 -6.41
C MET A 256 -12.99 2.37 -5.76
N VAL A 257 -14.03 2.50 -4.96
CA VAL A 257 -14.30 3.69 -4.13
C VAL A 257 -14.67 3.21 -2.74
N ILE A 258 -13.84 3.55 -1.74
CA ILE A 258 -14.19 3.38 -0.33
C ILE A 258 -15.09 4.57 0.06
N VAL A 259 -16.11 4.33 0.89
CA VAL A 259 -17.12 5.33 1.27
C VAL A 259 -17.33 5.30 2.78
N GLY A 260 -16.99 6.39 3.46
CA GLY A 260 -17.17 6.57 4.89
C GLY A 260 -18.10 7.74 5.25
N ASN A 261 -18.67 7.73 6.45
CA ASN A 261 -19.41 8.87 7.02
C ASN A 261 -18.44 9.90 7.62
N ASN A 262 -17.25 9.46 7.99
CA ASN A 262 -16.14 10.29 8.47
C ASN A 262 -14.82 9.74 7.91
N ALA A 263 -13.71 10.44 8.14
CA ALA A 263 -12.41 10.07 7.60
C ALA A 263 -11.86 8.76 8.20
N LEU A 264 -12.16 8.45 9.46
CA LEU A 264 -11.68 7.23 10.14
C LEU A 264 -12.32 5.97 9.56
N ASP A 265 -13.55 6.06 9.03
CA ASP A 265 -14.23 4.93 8.40
C ASP A 265 -13.46 4.39 7.19
N LEU A 266 -12.69 5.24 6.49
CA LEU A 266 -11.88 4.83 5.35
C LEU A 266 -10.75 3.87 5.75
N ILE A 267 -10.17 4.06 6.93
CA ILE A 267 -9.00 3.31 7.43
C ILE A 267 -9.36 1.86 7.76
N THR A 268 -10.61 1.63 8.16
CA THR A 268 -11.08 0.29 8.56
C THR A 268 -11.47 -0.60 7.40
N SER A 269 -11.58 -0.05 6.18
CA SER A 269 -11.95 -0.82 5.00
C SER A 269 -10.91 -1.89 4.66
N ARG A 270 -11.39 -3.10 4.37
CA ARG A 270 -10.57 -4.20 3.85
C ARG A 270 -11.00 -4.60 2.43
N MET A 271 -11.77 -3.73 1.79
CA MET A 271 -12.31 -3.98 0.45
C MET A 271 -11.22 -4.21 -0.59
N MET A 272 -10.11 -3.48 -0.51
CA MET A 272 -8.99 -3.64 -1.44
C MET A 272 -8.40 -5.07 -1.39
N LEU A 273 -8.20 -5.62 -0.20
CA LEU A 273 -7.76 -7.01 -0.04
C LEU A 273 -8.83 -7.99 -0.55
N ASN A 274 -10.10 -7.74 -0.22
CA ASN A 274 -11.24 -8.57 -0.63
C ASN A 274 -11.48 -8.61 -2.15
N LEU A 275 -10.97 -7.64 -2.89
CA LEU A 275 -11.03 -7.60 -4.36
C LEU A 275 -9.91 -8.40 -5.05
N ASN A 276 -8.95 -8.90 -4.29
CA ASN A 276 -7.88 -9.78 -4.77
C ASN A 276 -8.23 -11.26 -4.53
N ASP A 277 -7.62 -12.12 -5.32
CA ASP A 277 -7.79 -13.57 -5.18
C ASP A 277 -7.10 -14.09 -3.90
N PRO A 278 -7.56 -15.22 -3.32
CA PRO A 278 -6.85 -15.90 -2.25
C PRO A 278 -5.41 -16.28 -2.67
N PRO A 279 -4.54 -16.61 -1.70
CA PRO A 279 -3.21 -17.17 -2.00
C PRO A 279 -3.33 -18.39 -2.92
N ARG A 280 -2.40 -18.50 -3.87
CA ARG A 280 -2.39 -19.60 -4.85
C ARG A 280 -1.63 -20.82 -4.35
N ASP A 281 -0.72 -20.60 -3.41
CA ASP A 281 0.17 -21.61 -2.84
C ASP A 281 0.16 -21.52 -1.31
N ASP A 282 0.92 -22.39 -0.64
CA ASP A 282 1.15 -22.31 0.80
C ASP A 282 2.16 -21.21 1.12
N PHE A 283 1.73 -20.24 1.93
CA PHE A 283 2.55 -19.12 2.43
C PHE A 283 2.78 -19.18 3.95
N SER A 284 2.57 -20.32 4.60
CA SER A 284 2.81 -20.52 6.04
C SER A 284 4.26 -20.24 6.47
N TRP A 285 5.20 -20.17 5.52
CA TRP A 285 6.60 -19.82 5.72
C TRP A 285 6.86 -18.31 5.85
N VAL A 286 5.85 -17.46 5.56
CA VAL A 286 5.98 -16.01 5.63
C VAL A 286 5.94 -15.54 7.08
N GLU A 287 6.91 -14.73 7.48
CA GLU A 287 7.06 -14.24 8.84
C GLU A 287 7.43 -12.76 8.87
N PRO A 288 6.63 -11.89 9.53
CA PRO A 288 7.02 -10.51 9.78
C PRO A 288 8.28 -10.39 10.62
N THR A 289 9.10 -9.38 10.34
CA THR A 289 10.38 -9.18 11.03
C THR A 289 10.68 -7.72 11.34
N LYS A 290 11.54 -7.51 12.33
CA LYS A 290 12.22 -6.24 12.60
C LYS A 290 13.68 -6.36 12.22
N PHE A 291 14.28 -5.25 11.81
CA PHE A 291 15.68 -5.24 11.42
C PHE A 291 16.37 -3.91 11.77
N LEU A 292 17.65 -3.99 12.09
CA LEU A 292 18.57 -2.86 12.05
C LEU A 292 19.09 -2.69 10.61
N GLY A 293 19.66 -1.53 10.32
CA GLY A 293 20.33 -1.30 9.05
C GLY A 293 21.49 -0.31 9.20
N ILE A 294 22.50 -0.45 8.36
CA ILE A 294 23.64 0.47 8.32
C ILE A 294 23.31 1.79 7.59
N TRP A 295 22.14 1.85 6.96
CA TRP A 295 21.67 2.97 6.12
C TRP A 295 21.82 4.33 6.79
N TRP A 296 21.36 4.48 8.05
CA TRP A 296 21.37 5.78 8.71
C TRP A 296 22.77 6.33 8.95
N ALA A 297 23.74 5.48 9.30
CA ALA A 297 25.14 5.88 9.45
C ALA A 297 25.73 6.43 8.13
N MET A 298 25.32 5.84 7.00
CA MET A 298 25.68 6.35 5.67
C MET A 298 24.93 7.64 5.32
N TYR A 299 23.65 7.70 5.65
CA TYR A 299 22.79 8.86 5.35
C TYR A 299 23.21 10.12 6.12
N VAL A 300 23.70 9.99 7.34
CA VAL A 300 24.26 11.12 8.12
C VAL A 300 25.73 11.39 7.80
N GLY A 301 26.35 10.61 6.90
CA GLY A 301 27.69 10.84 6.36
C GLY A 301 28.83 10.31 7.24
N GLU A 302 28.56 9.42 8.20
CA GLU A 302 29.60 8.69 8.94
C GLU A 302 30.30 7.69 8.02
N TRP A 303 29.54 6.95 7.23
CA TRP A 303 30.00 5.97 6.26
C TRP A 303 29.56 6.33 4.84
N THR A 304 29.97 5.50 3.86
CA THR A 304 29.59 5.61 2.44
C THR A 304 29.06 4.29 1.91
N TRP A 305 28.16 4.34 0.91
CA TRP A 305 27.75 3.13 0.17
C TRP A 305 28.84 2.60 -0.73
N ALA A 306 29.62 3.48 -1.35
CA ALA A 306 30.73 3.11 -2.23
C ALA A 306 31.91 2.61 -1.43
N PRO A 307 32.65 1.61 -1.95
CA PRO A 307 33.92 1.14 -1.38
C PRO A 307 34.95 2.26 -1.19
N GLY A 308 35.75 2.18 -0.14
CA GLY A 308 36.77 3.14 0.22
C GLY A 308 37.05 3.22 1.71
N GLU A 309 37.78 4.25 2.14
CA GLU A 309 38.21 4.41 3.54
C GLU A 309 37.05 4.45 4.55
N ARG A 310 35.87 4.95 4.12
CA ARG A 310 34.67 5.07 4.95
C ARG A 310 33.54 4.12 4.51
N HIS A 311 33.87 3.02 3.84
CA HIS A 311 32.85 2.07 3.41
C HIS A 311 32.05 1.50 4.58
N GLY A 312 30.71 1.61 4.54
CA GLY A 312 29.82 1.12 5.58
C GLY A 312 29.64 -0.39 5.53
N ALA A 313 29.51 -0.95 4.34
CA ALA A 313 29.20 -2.36 4.11
C ALA A 313 30.45 -3.25 4.09
N THR A 314 31.26 -3.21 5.18
CA THR A 314 32.39 -4.11 5.35
C THR A 314 32.01 -5.33 6.19
N THR A 315 32.76 -6.43 6.04
CA THR A 315 32.59 -7.63 6.88
C THR A 315 32.68 -7.27 8.38
N GLU A 316 33.62 -6.42 8.76
CA GLU A 316 33.83 -6.00 10.15
C GLU A 316 32.61 -5.22 10.70
N HIS A 317 32.14 -4.21 9.97
CA HIS A 317 30.97 -3.42 10.39
C HIS A 317 29.70 -4.28 10.44
N ALA A 318 29.52 -5.19 9.47
CA ALA A 318 28.39 -6.12 9.47
C ALA A 318 28.39 -7.00 10.74
N MET A 319 29.55 -7.57 11.13
CA MET A 319 29.68 -8.36 12.37
C MET A 319 29.38 -7.52 13.61
N GLN A 320 29.87 -6.28 13.70
CA GLN A 320 29.55 -5.36 14.81
C GLN A 320 28.04 -5.08 14.91
N TYR A 321 27.35 -4.89 13.77
CA TYR A 321 25.90 -4.70 13.76
C TYR A 321 25.14 -5.99 14.10
N ILE A 322 25.65 -7.17 13.75
CA ILE A 322 25.09 -8.45 14.19
C ILE A 322 25.17 -8.57 15.72
N ASP A 323 26.30 -8.18 16.33
CA ASP A 323 26.43 -8.16 17.79
C ASP A 323 25.42 -7.21 18.44
N SER A 324 25.23 -6.04 17.87
CA SER A 324 24.21 -5.09 18.34
C SER A 324 22.77 -5.63 18.13
N CYS A 325 22.47 -6.25 17.01
CA CYS A 325 21.19 -6.93 16.78
C CYS A 325 20.88 -7.94 17.87
N LYS A 326 21.86 -8.80 18.19
CA LYS A 326 21.76 -9.79 19.26
C LYS A 326 21.53 -9.15 20.63
N ASN A 327 22.30 -8.11 20.96
CA ASN A 327 22.23 -7.42 22.27
C ASN A 327 20.87 -6.71 22.43
N LEU A 328 20.38 -6.10 21.37
CA LEU A 328 19.10 -5.38 21.32
C LEU A 328 17.89 -6.30 21.14
N GLY A 329 18.09 -7.58 20.80
CA GLY A 329 17.00 -8.51 20.53
C GLY A 329 16.27 -8.26 19.22
N ILE A 330 16.94 -7.70 18.21
CA ILE A 330 16.41 -7.47 16.87
C ILE A 330 16.84 -8.63 15.96
N PRO A 331 15.89 -9.34 15.30
CA PRO A 331 16.20 -10.56 14.56
C PRO A 331 16.84 -10.35 13.20
N GLY A 332 16.79 -9.15 12.62
CA GLY A 332 17.22 -8.89 11.24
C GLY A 332 18.28 -7.80 11.11
N LEU A 333 19.13 -7.89 10.09
CA LEU A 333 20.11 -6.87 9.71
C LEU A 333 20.11 -6.62 8.21
N LEU A 334 19.85 -5.38 7.80
CA LEU A 334 19.97 -4.91 6.42
C LEU A 334 21.35 -4.28 6.20
N ILE A 335 22.05 -4.74 5.17
CA ILE A 335 23.34 -4.19 4.76
C ILE A 335 23.23 -3.68 3.33
N GLU A 336 23.12 -2.38 3.17
CA GLU A 336 23.15 -1.72 1.85
C GLU A 336 24.61 -1.47 1.43
N GLY A 337 24.90 -1.51 0.13
CA GLY A 337 26.25 -1.26 -0.37
C GLY A 337 27.20 -2.46 -0.33
N TRP A 338 26.70 -3.66 0.03
CA TRP A 338 27.53 -4.89 0.12
C TRP A 338 28.03 -5.39 -1.25
N ASN A 339 27.33 -5.05 -2.32
CA ASN A 339 27.57 -5.54 -3.68
C ASN A 339 28.28 -4.50 -4.56
N ASP A 340 28.90 -4.99 -5.61
CA ASP A 340 29.57 -4.15 -6.63
C ASP A 340 28.57 -3.29 -7.40
N GLY A 341 28.94 -2.03 -7.70
CA GLY A 341 28.15 -1.08 -8.51
C GLY A 341 27.86 0.29 -7.88
N TRP A 342 28.37 0.56 -6.69
CA TRP A 342 28.11 1.82 -5.95
C TRP A 342 29.15 2.93 -6.21
N GLU A 343 30.14 2.70 -7.05
CA GLU A 343 31.21 3.65 -7.35
C GLU A 343 30.72 4.80 -8.23
N GLY A 344 31.27 5.99 -8.00
CA GLY A 344 31.00 7.19 -8.80
C GLY A 344 29.58 7.69 -8.65
N ASP A 345 28.94 8.06 -9.76
CA ASP A 345 27.52 8.44 -9.79
C ASP A 345 26.66 7.17 -9.91
N TRP A 346 26.34 6.57 -8.78
CA TRP A 346 25.61 5.30 -8.71
C TRP A 346 24.20 5.38 -9.33
N LEU A 347 23.56 6.56 -9.33
CA LEU A 347 22.25 6.77 -9.97
C LEU A 347 22.31 6.62 -11.50
N GLU A 348 23.45 6.87 -12.11
CA GLU A 348 23.66 6.68 -13.54
C GLU A 348 24.31 5.32 -13.87
N ASN A 349 24.89 4.65 -12.88
CA ASN A 349 25.67 3.42 -13.06
C ASN A 349 24.87 2.11 -12.86
N GLY A 350 23.58 2.16 -12.64
CA GLY A 350 22.76 0.98 -12.33
C GLY A 350 22.83 -0.17 -13.35
N VAL A 351 23.28 0.12 -14.58
CA VAL A 351 23.58 -0.91 -15.58
C VAL A 351 24.75 -1.83 -15.17
N ASN A 352 25.59 -1.40 -14.25
CA ASN A 352 26.76 -2.13 -13.76
C ASN A 352 26.49 -2.85 -12.44
N ASN A 353 25.35 -2.65 -11.80
CA ASN A 353 25.02 -3.30 -10.52
C ASN A 353 25.06 -4.80 -10.64
N LYS A 354 25.77 -5.43 -9.70
CA LYS A 354 25.92 -6.89 -9.58
C LYS A 354 25.18 -7.38 -8.36
N PHE A 355 24.28 -8.31 -8.52
CA PHE A 355 23.45 -8.81 -7.40
C PHE A 355 23.96 -10.12 -6.79
N MET A 356 25.15 -10.59 -7.22
CA MET A 356 25.80 -11.82 -6.76
C MET A 356 27.30 -11.64 -6.49
N GLU A 357 27.82 -10.44 -6.69
CA GLU A 357 29.23 -10.11 -6.49
C GLU A 357 29.37 -9.10 -5.35
N ALA A 358 30.03 -9.50 -4.26
CA ALA A 358 30.29 -8.62 -3.14
C ALA A 358 31.46 -7.68 -3.44
N THR A 359 31.52 -6.55 -2.76
CA THR A 359 32.70 -5.67 -2.76
C THR A 359 33.90 -6.41 -2.12
N PRO A 360 35.15 -6.02 -2.46
CA PRO A 360 36.34 -6.78 -1.98
C PRO A 360 36.52 -6.85 -0.46
N ASP A 361 35.88 -5.96 0.30
CA ASP A 361 35.95 -5.87 1.76
C ASP A 361 34.70 -6.48 2.45
N PHE A 362 33.79 -7.09 1.68
CA PHE A 362 32.60 -7.78 2.19
C PHE A 362 32.62 -9.28 1.84
N ASP A 363 32.62 -10.13 2.85
CA ASP A 363 32.54 -11.59 2.69
C ASP A 363 31.15 -12.08 3.12
N MET A 364 30.29 -12.39 2.13
CA MET A 364 28.90 -12.83 2.37
C MET A 364 28.83 -14.12 3.18
N GLN A 365 29.76 -15.07 2.97
CA GLN A 365 29.77 -16.34 3.70
C GLN A 365 30.09 -16.09 5.19
N VAL A 366 31.14 -15.33 5.49
CA VAL A 366 31.55 -15.01 6.86
C VAL A 366 30.43 -14.26 7.60
N VAL A 367 29.84 -13.25 6.98
CA VAL A 367 28.79 -12.45 7.60
C VAL A 367 27.51 -13.27 7.84
N SER A 368 27.13 -14.10 6.86
CA SER A 368 25.93 -14.97 6.96
C SER A 368 26.12 -16.03 8.06
N ASP A 369 27.27 -16.72 8.09
CA ASP A 369 27.55 -17.72 9.13
C ASP A 369 27.59 -17.10 10.52
N TYR A 370 28.17 -15.89 10.65
CA TYR A 370 28.19 -15.15 11.91
C TYR A 370 26.79 -14.72 12.35
N GLY A 371 25.96 -14.25 11.41
CA GLY A 371 24.57 -13.91 11.67
C GLY A 371 23.78 -15.11 12.21
N HIS A 372 23.83 -16.24 11.51
CA HIS A 372 23.16 -17.48 11.92
C HIS A 372 23.62 -17.97 13.30
N ALA A 373 24.92 -17.93 13.56
CA ALA A 373 25.49 -18.33 14.86
C ALA A 373 25.00 -17.43 16.02
N ASN A 374 24.61 -16.19 15.75
CA ASN A 374 24.10 -15.22 16.73
C ASN A 374 22.57 -15.05 16.69
N GLY A 375 21.84 -15.81 15.87
CA GLY A 375 20.37 -15.73 15.75
C GLY A 375 19.87 -14.47 15.03
N VAL A 376 20.71 -13.89 14.17
CA VAL A 376 20.41 -12.71 13.35
C VAL A 376 20.36 -13.12 11.88
N GLU A 377 19.26 -12.82 11.21
CA GLU A 377 19.06 -13.09 9.79
C GLU A 377 19.41 -11.85 8.95
N LEU A 378 20.13 -12.04 7.85
CA LEU A 378 20.41 -10.94 6.95
C LEU A 378 19.17 -10.60 6.11
N VAL A 379 18.97 -9.32 5.87
CA VAL A 379 18.07 -8.78 4.86
C VAL A 379 18.91 -8.43 3.64
N GLY A 380 18.70 -9.12 2.53
CA GLY A 380 19.38 -8.84 1.26
C GLY A 380 18.99 -7.47 0.72
N HIS A 381 19.89 -6.84 -0.03
CA HIS A 381 19.64 -5.54 -0.66
C HIS A 381 19.88 -5.61 -2.16
N HIS A 382 18.88 -5.23 -2.95
CA HIS A 382 18.94 -5.15 -4.40
C HIS A 382 18.52 -3.76 -4.87
N GLU A 383 19.44 -2.80 -4.92
CA GLU A 383 19.19 -1.49 -5.54
C GLU A 383 19.36 -1.60 -7.06
N THR A 384 18.29 -1.34 -7.80
CA THR A 384 18.28 -1.47 -9.27
C THR A 384 18.51 -0.15 -10.00
N VAL A 385 18.34 0.98 -9.32
CA VAL A 385 18.35 2.34 -9.89
C VAL A 385 17.43 2.45 -11.12
N GLY A 386 16.38 1.61 -11.18
CA GLY A 386 15.47 1.54 -12.32
C GLY A 386 16.07 0.94 -13.61
N PHE A 387 17.29 0.36 -13.59
CA PHE A 387 17.88 -0.36 -14.72
C PHE A 387 17.37 -1.82 -14.75
N ILE A 388 16.11 -1.96 -15.11
CA ILE A 388 15.39 -3.24 -15.01
C ILE A 388 15.93 -4.30 -15.96
N ASP A 389 16.39 -3.91 -17.15
CA ASP A 389 16.97 -4.87 -18.10
C ASP A 389 18.22 -5.58 -17.51
N ASN A 390 19.05 -4.86 -16.73
CA ASN A 390 20.17 -5.46 -16.00
C ASN A 390 19.69 -6.36 -14.86
N TYR A 391 18.71 -5.90 -14.08
CA TYR A 391 18.19 -6.66 -12.94
C TYR A 391 17.47 -7.92 -13.38
N GLU A 392 16.63 -7.87 -14.42
CA GLU A 392 15.90 -9.01 -14.95
C GLU A 392 16.81 -10.15 -15.46
N GLN A 393 17.98 -9.80 -15.99
CA GLN A 393 18.97 -10.79 -16.41
C GLN A 393 19.60 -11.57 -15.24
N GLN A 394 19.64 -10.99 -14.06
CA GLN A 394 20.27 -11.53 -12.87
C GLN A 394 19.25 -12.01 -11.81
N LEU A 395 18.00 -11.57 -11.89
CA LEU A 395 16.99 -11.64 -10.82
C LEU A 395 16.83 -13.05 -10.22
N GLU A 396 16.63 -14.05 -11.06
CA GLU A 396 16.40 -15.41 -10.57
C GLU A 396 17.66 -16.01 -9.92
N ASP A 397 18.84 -15.75 -10.50
CA ASP A 397 20.10 -16.22 -9.94
C ASP A 397 20.51 -15.44 -8.70
N ALA A 398 20.16 -14.15 -8.60
CA ALA A 398 20.34 -13.35 -7.40
C ALA A 398 19.50 -13.90 -6.22
N TYR A 399 18.24 -14.30 -6.45
CA TYR A 399 17.44 -14.95 -5.41
C TYR A 399 17.98 -16.33 -5.00
N LYS A 400 18.48 -17.14 -5.95
CA LYS A 400 19.18 -18.40 -5.63
C LYS A 400 20.44 -18.14 -4.81
N TYR A 401 21.22 -17.12 -5.16
CA TYR A 401 22.43 -16.71 -4.44
C TYR A 401 22.09 -16.38 -2.99
N LEU A 402 21.13 -15.51 -2.74
CA LEU A 402 20.73 -15.16 -1.37
C LEU A 402 20.23 -16.37 -0.59
N LYS A 403 19.45 -17.25 -1.23
CA LYS A 403 18.96 -18.49 -0.61
C LYS A 403 20.08 -19.43 -0.17
N GLN A 404 21.22 -19.49 -0.89
CA GLN A 404 22.38 -20.32 -0.51
C GLN A 404 22.96 -19.91 0.86
N TYR A 405 22.83 -18.62 1.21
CA TYR A 405 23.24 -18.05 2.50
C TYR A 405 22.12 -18.00 3.54
N GLY A 406 20.97 -18.64 3.27
CA GLY A 406 19.84 -18.67 4.19
C GLY A 406 19.04 -17.35 4.28
N ILE A 407 19.29 -16.38 3.41
CA ILE A 407 18.65 -15.07 3.42
C ILE A 407 17.24 -15.22 2.83
N ARG A 408 16.22 -14.84 3.63
CA ARG A 408 14.79 -14.95 3.27
C ARG A 408 14.09 -13.60 3.07
N TYR A 409 14.72 -12.49 3.42
CA TYR A 409 14.17 -11.15 3.28
C TYR A 409 15.01 -10.35 2.29
N VAL A 410 14.36 -9.57 1.45
CA VAL A 410 15.04 -8.68 0.49
C VAL A 410 14.37 -7.31 0.49
N LYS A 411 15.16 -6.27 0.71
CA LYS A 411 14.81 -4.90 0.36
C LYS A 411 15.25 -4.67 -1.09
N SER A 412 14.31 -4.38 -1.98
CA SER A 412 14.61 -3.98 -3.36
C SER A 412 14.33 -2.50 -3.56
N GLY A 413 15.30 -1.77 -4.12
CA GLY A 413 15.21 -0.36 -4.45
C GLY A 413 15.08 -0.13 -5.95
N TYR A 414 14.40 0.94 -6.30
CA TYR A 414 14.14 1.34 -7.69
C TYR A 414 14.34 2.84 -7.86
N ALA A 415 15.40 3.40 -7.28
CA ALA A 415 15.71 4.82 -7.37
C ALA A 415 15.72 5.32 -8.82
N GLY A 416 15.52 6.63 -9.00
CA GLY A 416 15.44 7.25 -10.33
C GLY A 416 14.01 7.43 -10.84
N SER A 417 13.86 8.33 -11.82
CA SER A 417 12.54 8.82 -12.27
C SER A 417 11.79 7.86 -13.19
N LYS A 418 12.49 6.99 -13.90
CA LYS A 418 11.94 6.03 -14.88
C LYS A 418 12.73 4.73 -14.86
N MET A 419 12.04 3.67 -15.25
CA MET A 419 12.66 2.36 -15.47
C MET A 419 13.12 2.19 -16.91
N THR A 420 14.27 1.54 -17.09
CA THR A 420 14.71 1.05 -18.40
C THR A 420 14.27 -0.40 -18.54
N ILE A 421 13.27 -0.65 -19.39
CA ILE A 421 12.67 -1.96 -19.63
C ILE A 421 12.59 -2.22 -21.14
N ASN A 422 13.13 -3.34 -21.60
CA ASN A 422 13.21 -3.69 -23.03
C ASN A 422 13.87 -2.59 -23.88
N GLY A 423 14.91 -1.96 -23.33
CA GLY A 423 15.62 -0.84 -23.96
C GLY A 423 14.82 0.48 -24.05
N ARG A 424 13.67 0.59 -23.37
CA ARG A 424 12.81 1.78 -23.35
C ARG A 424 12.79 2.42 -21.96
N ARG A 425 12.60 3.72 -21.91
CA ARG A 425 12.39 4.44 -20.64
C ARG A 425 10.88 4.54 -20.36
N GLU A 426 10.44 3.77 -19.40
CA GLU A 426 9.04 3.63 -19.01
C GLU A 426 8.78 4.23 -17.63
N PHE A 427 7.56 4.71 -17.39
CA PHE A 427 7.12 5.00 -16.03
C PHE A 427 7.08 3.68 -15.22
N HIS A 428 7.53 3.71 -13.96
CA HIS A 428 7.57 2.53 -13.09
C HIS A 428 6.19 1.87 -12.88
N HIS A 429 5.10 2.62 -13.05
CA HIS A 429 3.72 2.15 -12.93
C HIS A 429 3.00 1.99 -14.29
N SER A 430 3.74 2.00 -15.42
CA SER A 430 3.24 1.51 -16.72
C SER A 430 3.01 0.01 -16.70
N GLN A 431 2.32 -0.55 -17.68
CA GLN A 431 2.12 -2.00 -17.79
C GLN A 431 3.43 -2.80 -17.67
N LEU A 432 4.50 -2.35 -18.30
CA LEU A 432 5.80 -3.05 -18.25
C LEU A 432 6.41 -3.03 -16.84
N GLY A 433 6.28 -1.91 -16.12
CA GLY A 433 6.69 -1.83 -14.72
C GLY A 433 5.86 -2.75 -13.83
N VAL A 434 4.53 -2.78 -14.01
CA VAL A 434 3.63 -3.70 -13.30
C VAL A 434 4.03 -5.15 -13.51
N LEU A 435 4.33 -5.55 -14.76
CA LEU A 435 4.76 -6.91 -15.08
C LEU A 435 6.11 -7.26 -14.45
N HIS A 436 7.04 -6.31 -14.39
CA HIS A 436 8.32 -6.50 -13.70
C HIS A 436 8.12 -6.76 -12.20
N TYR A 437 7.36 -5.90 -11.50
CA TYR A 437 7.09 -6.09 -10.07
C TYR A 437 6.40 -7.42 -9.79
N GLN A 438 5.45 -7.82 -10.64
CA GLN A 438 4.77 -9.11 -10.53
C GLN A 438 5.76 -10.28 -10.69
N ARG A 439 6.62 -10.23 -11.72
CA ARG A 439 7.64 -11.26 -11.95
C ARG A 439 8.63 -11.38 -10.78
N ALA A 440 9.11 -10.24 -10.26
CA ALA A 440 10.00 -10.23 -9.11
C ALA A 440 9.35 -10.88 -7.88
N LEU A 441 8.07 -10.58 -7.64
CA LEU A 441 7.29 -11.13 -6.54
C LEU A 441 7.06 -12.64 -6.68
N GLU A 442 6.69 -13.12 -7.88
CA GLU A 442 6.48 -14.54 -8.16
C GLU A 442 7.77 -15.35 -8.01
N LEU A 443 8.90 -14.82 -8.51
CA LEU A 443 10.20 -15.44 -8.33
C LEU A 443 10.64 -15.45 -6.86
N ALA A 444 10.41 -14.37 -6.13
CA ALA A 444 10.67 -14.31 -4.69
C ALA A 444 9.86 -15.40 -3.95
N ALA A 445 8.56 -15.56 -4.25
CA ALA A 445 7.73 -16.62 -3.67
C ALA A 445 8.28 -18.02 -3.98
N LYS A 446 8.71 -18.28 -5.23
CA LYS A 446 9.33 -19.54 -5.65
C LYS A 446 10.56 -19.92 -4.80
N TYR A 447 11.32 -18.93 -4.35
CA TYR A 447 12.52 -19.11 -3.53
C TYR A 447 12.28 -18.90 -2.03
N HIS A 448 11.02 -18.72 -1.60
CA HIS A 448 10.63 -18.39 -0.22
C HIS A 448 11.31 -17.14 0.30
N ILE A 449 11.29 -16.08 -0.50
CA ILE A 449 11.82 -14.76 -0.17
C ILE A 449 10.67 -13.79 0.06
N MET A 450 10.76 -13.02 1.12
CA MET A 450 9.85 -11.95 1.51
C MET A 450 10.41 -10.60 1.06
N LEU A 451 9.55 -9.76 0.48
CA LEU A 451 9.97 -8.51 -0.14
C LEU A 451 9.53 -7.26 0.65
N ASN A 452 10.47 -6.34 0.82
CA ASN A 452 10.26 -4.93 1.14
C ASN A 452 10.68 -4.12 -0.09
N VAL A 453 9.76 -3.34 -0.68
CA VAL A 453 10.00 -2.64 -1.96
C VAL A 453 10.02 -1.13 -1.74
N HIS A 454 11.16 -0.49 -2.03
CA HIS A 454 11.34 0.96 -2.02
C HIS A 454 11.22 1.56 -3.43
N GLU A 455 10.87 2.83 -3.51
CA GLU A 455 10.42 3.53 -4.74
C GLU A 455 9.42 2.68 -5.56
N PRO A 456 8.44 2.08 -4.89
CA PRO A 456 7.60 1.03 -5.45
C PRO A 456 6.55 1.57 -6.41
N ILE A 457 5.87 0.64 -7.08
CA ILE A 457 4.50 0.88 -7.53
C ILE A 457 3.55 0.88 -6.31
N LYS A 458 2.48 1.66 -6.37
CA LYS A 458 1.45 1.69 -5.31
C LYS A 458 0.88 0.30 -5.01
N SER A 459 0.49 0.07 -3.75
CA SER A 459 -0.23 -1.13 -3.35
C SER A 459 -1.63 -1.18 -3.95
N THR A 460 -2.09 -2.38 -4.29
CA THR A 460 -3.43 -2.66 -4.82
C THR A 460 -4.05 -3.92 -4.22
N GLY A 461 -3.57 -4.32 -3.02
CA GLY A 461 -4.07 -5.47 -2.27
C GLY A 461 -3.53 -6.82 -2.73
N ILE A 462 -2.55 -6.85 -3.64
CA ILE A 462 -1.99 -8.10 -4.17
C ILE A 462 -1.27 -8.94 -3.10
N GLU A 463 -0.94 -8.35 -1.96
CA GLU A 463 -0.42 -9.03 -0.77
C GLU A 463 -1.37 -10.08 -0.20
N ARG A 464 -2.68 -10.02 -0.48
CA ARG A 464 -3.60 -11.13 -0.19
C ARG A 464 -3.27 -12.37 -1.01
N THR A 465 -2.97 -12.20 -2.31
CA THR A 465 -2.65 -13.31 -3.22
C THR A 465 -1.20 -13.76 -3.07
N TRP A 466 -0.32 -12.84 -2.71
CA TRP A 466 1.12 -13.01 -2.55
C TRP A 466 1.58 -12.48 -1.19
N PRO A 467 1.36 -13.21 -0.10
CA PRO A 467 1.71 -12.77 1.26
C PRO A 467 3.20 -12.51 1.51
N ASN A 468 4.08 -12.96 0.62
CA ASN A 468 5.51 -12.65 0.67
C ASN A 468 5.86 -11.21 0.25
N LEU A 469 4.90 -10.41 -0.22
CA LEU A 469 5.05 -8.98 -0.38
C LEU A 469 4.72 -8.29 0.94
N MET A 470 5.75 -8.12 1.77
CA MET A 470 5.58 -7.71 3.17
C MET A 470 5.23 -6.23 3.31
N THR A 471 5.96 -5.36 2.63
CA THR A 471 5.78 -3.92 2.77
C THR A 471 6.33 -3.18 1.55
N ARG A 472 5.95 -1.93 1.41
CA ARG A 472 6.42 -0.99 0.39
C ARG A 472 6.58 0.39 1.01
N GLU A 473 7.55 1.17 0.54
CA GLU A 473 7.63 2.59 0.86
C GLU A 473 6.46 3.38 0.22
N GLY A 474 6.65 3.98 -0.94
CA GLY A 474 5.60 4.62 -1.76
C GLY A 474 4.98 5.88 -1.19
N ALA A 475 5.70 6.61 -0.38
CA ALA A 475 5.51 8.00 0.04
C ALA A 475 6.81 8.50 0.69
N ARG A 476 6.94 9.80 0.94
CA ARG A 476 8.05 10.30 1.73
C ARG A 476 8.09 9.63 3.12
N GLY A 477 9.23 9.01 3.42
CA GLY A 477 9.51 8.35 4.68
C GLY A 477 10.40 9.20 5.60
N GLN A 478 10.99 8.54 6.59
CA GLN A 478 11.82 9.14 7.63
C GLN A 478 12.99 9.96 7.09
N GLU A 479 13.60 9.57 5.97
CA GLU A 479 14.73 10.27 5.38
C GLU A 479 14.43 11.74 5.03
N TYR A 480 13.18 12.05 4.70
CA TYR A 480 12.74 13.40 4.38
C TYR A 480 12.49 14.26 5.62
N GLU A 481 12.28 13.66 6.81
CA GLU A 481 12.11 14.41 8.07
C GLU A 481 13.36 15.22 8.44
N GLY A 482 14.51 14.83 7.97
CA GLY A 482 15.79 15.52 8.15
C GLY A 482 15.93 16.85 7.40
N GLY A 483 14.84 17.57 7.11
CA GLY A 483 14.91 18.93 6.58
C GLY A 483 13.81 19.39 5.63
N ALA A 484 13.08 18.48 4.98
CA ALA A 484 12.09 18.85 3.95
C ALA A 484 10.65 18.51 4.34
N LEU A 485 10.42 17.69 5.37
CA LEU A 485 9.11 17.17 5.71
C LEU A 485 8.53 17.86 6.95
N ALA A 486 7.31 18.37 6.81
CA ALA A 486 6.57 18.95 7.92
C ALA A 486 5.92 17.87 8.81
N PRO A 487 5.74 18.09 10.13
CA PRO A 487 5.06 17.14 11.00
C PRO A 487 3.68 16.72 10.53
N SER A 488 2.94 17.59 9.85
CA SER A 488 1.63 17.30 9.26
C SER A 488 1.63 16.15 8.26
N HIS A 489 2.77 15.84 7.61
CA HIS A 489 2.86 14.76 6.63
C HIS A 489 2.39 13.42 7.19
N ALA A 490 2.92 13.00 8.34
CA ALA A 490 2.51 11.75 8.98
C ALA A 490 1.03 11.74 9.43
N CYS A 491 0.39 12.91 9.51
CA CYS A 491 -1.04 13.04 9.79
C CYS A 491 -1.91 12.94 8.52
N PHE A 492 -1.32 13.03 7.31
CA PHE A 492 -2.00 12.74 6.05
C PHE A 492 -1.98 11.24 5.72
N LEU A 493 -0.88 10.54 5.99
CA LEU A 493 -0.63 9.17 5.55
C LEU A 493 -1.76 8.18 5.91
N PRO A 494 -2.33 8.16 7.14
CA PRO A 494 -3.39 7.23 7.50
C PRO A 494 -4.65 7.35 6.63
N PHE A 495 -4.91 8.54 6.12
CA PHE A 495 -6.10 8.87 5.35
C PHE A 495 -5.86 8.91 3.83
N THR A 496 -4.64 8.63 3.40
CA THR A 496 -4.22 8.68 1.99
C THR A 496 -3.41 7.43 1.63
N ARG A 497 -2.07 7.49 1.72
CA ARG A 497 -1.16 6.40 1.34
C ARG A 497 -1.47 5.07 2.03
N LEU A 498 -1.74 5.08 3.33
CA LEU A 498 -1.99 3.87 4.10
C LEU A 498 -3.35 3.21 3.83
N LEU A 499 -4.27 3.89 3.14
CA LEU A 499 -5.49 3.25 2.63
C LEU A 499 -5.19 2.17 1.58
N ALA A 500 -4.01 2.21 0.98
CA ALA A 500 -3.49 1.21 0.05
C ALA A 500 -2.67 0.10 0.73
N GLY A 501 -2.60 0.05 2.07
CA GLY A 501 -1.85 -0.95 2.82
C GLY A 501 -0.60 -0.42 3.51
N GLY A 502 0.16 -1.31 4.15
CA GLY A 502 1.33 -0.99 4.96
C GLY A 502 2.43 -0.21 4.24
N MET A 503 3.23 0.51 5.01
CA MET A 503 4.32 1.33 4.49
C MET A 503 5.59 1.13 5.32
N ASP A 504 6.72 0.88 4.66
CA ASP A 504 8.04 1.00 5.29
C ASP A 504 8.41 2.49 5.37
N TYR A 505 8.18 3.07 6.53
CA TYR A 505 8.48 4.47 6.84
C TYR A 505 9.91 4.66 7.35
N THR A 506 10.61 3.56 7.64
CA THR A 506 11.93 3.53 8.27
C THR A 506 12.01 4.32 9.60
N PRO A 507 11.09 4.07 10.59
CA PRO A 507 10.99 4.86 11.81
C PRO A 507 12.09 4.54 12.81
N GLY A 508 12.11 5.28 13.93
CA GLY A 508 12.90 4.92 15.12
C GLY A 508 14.20 5.69 15.27
N ILE A 509 14.42 6.77 14.56
CA ILE A 509 15.57 7.63 14.75
C ILE A 509 15.37 8.42 16.06
N LEU A 510 16.04 8.00 17.12
CA LEU A 510 15.96 8.63 18.44
C LEU A 510 16.95 9.80 18.58
N ASP A 511 18.02 9.83 17.79
CA ASP A 511 18.92 10.99 17.66
C ASP A 511 18.28 12.10 16.79
N VAL A 512 17.05 12.51 17.16
CA VAL A 512 16.25 13.50 16.40
C VAL A 512 16.91 14.87 16.31
N GLY A 513 17.82 15.18 17.22
CA GLY A 513 18.60 16.42 17.26
C GLY A 513 19.92 16.36 16.48
N ASN A 514 20.18 15.30 15.74
CA ASN A 514 21.44 15.08 15.02
C ASN A 514 21.87 16.31 14.20
N PHE A 515 23.11 16.72 14.33
CA PHE A 515 23.61 17.92 13.66
C PHE A 515 23.56 17.83 12.12
N ALA A 516 23.82 16.65 11.57
CA ALA A 516 23.84 16.43 10.12
C ALA A 516 22.43 16.37 9.54
N LYS A 517 21.48 15.78 10.28
CA LYS A 517 20.10 15.54 9.84
C LYS A 517 19.13 15.73 11.01
N ARG A 518 18.84 16.99 11.33
CA ARG A 518 17.87 17.31 12.39
C ARG A 518 16.46 17.02 11.96
N MET A 519 15.76 16.17 12.70
CA MET A 519 14.41 15.74 12.40
C MET A 519 13.36 16.79 12.81
N ALA A 520 12.28 16.90 12.06
CA ALA A 520 11.11 17.71 12.44
C ALA A 520 10.14 16.90 13.33
N SER A 521 10.66 16.37 14.45
CA SER A 521 9.96 15.37 15.28
C SER A 521 10.39 15.52 16.74
N THR A 522 9.51 15.18 17.69
CA THR A 522 9.91 14.83 19.06
C THR A 522 10.36 13.35 19.10
N ILE A 523 11.10 13.00 20.13
CA ILE A 523 11.62 11.63 20.30
C ILE A 523 10.47 10.62 20.49
N THR A 524 9.41 10.97 21.21
CA THR A 524 8.26 10.09 21.47
C THR A 524 7.41 9.86 20.24
N ARG A 525 7.39 10.79 19.30
CA ARG A 525 6.74 10.61 17.99
C ARG A 525 7.38 9.46 17.20
N GLN A 526 8.69 9.24 17.35
CA GLN A 526 9.40 8.13 16.72
C GLN A 526 8.86 6.77 17.18
N LEU A 527 8.48 6.66 18.46
CA LEU A 527 7.80 5.47 18.99
C LEU A 527 6.37 5.33 18.45
N ALA A 528 5.64 6.45 18.38
CA ALA A 528 4.27 6.45 17.87
C ALA A 528 4.16 5.93 16.43
N TYR A 529 5.17 6.14 15.59
CA TYR A 529 5.19 5.67 14.21
C TYR A 529 5.07 4.15 14.08
N TYR A 530 5.63 3.37 15.01
CA TYR A 530 5.52 1.91 15.01
C TYR A 530 4.08 1.41 15.17
N VAL A 531 3.18 2.26 15.66
CA VAL A 531 1.76 1.95 15.83
C VAL A 531 0.90 2.67 14.77
N THR A 532 1.19 3.93 14.48
CA THR A 532 0.37 4.75 13.56
C THR A 532 0.62 4.44 12.09
N ILE A 533 1.83 4.01 11.73
CA ILE A 533 2.23 3.64 10.36
C ILE A 533 2.54 2.14 10.35
N TYR A 534 1.59 1.35 9.85
CA TYR A 534 1.74 -0.10 9.84
C TYR A 534 2.78 -0.56 8.81
N SER A 535 3.63 -1.50 9.22
CA SER A 535 4.49 -2.29 8.34
C SER A 535 4.68 -3.69 8.94
N SER A 536 4.75 -4.73 8.11
CA SER A 536 5.08 -6.09 8.54
C SER A 536 6.58 -6.39 8.53
N MET A 537 7.38 -5.49 7.94
CA MET A 537 8.83 -5.42 8.12
C MET A 537 9.15 -4.02 8.63
N GLN A 538 9.58 -3.91 9.90
CA GLN A 538 9.85 -2.61 10.52
C GLN A 538 11.33 -2.45 10.80
N MET A 539 11.90 -1.35 10.33
CA MET A 539 13.27 -0.97 10.62
C MET A 539 13.35 -0.26 11.96
N ALA A 540 14.38 -0.56 12.76
CA ALA A 540 14.89 0.31 13.80
C ALA A 540 16.06 1.09 13.19
N SER A 541 15.79 2.32 12.75
CA SER A 541 16.61 2.96 11.72
C SER A 541 17.83 3.69 12.24
N ASP A 542 17.90 3.99 13.55
CA ASP A 542 19.05 4.69 14.12
C ASP A 542 20.26 3.77 14.28
N ARG A 543 21.39 4.36 14.56
CA ARG A 543 22.64 3.66 14.88
C ARG A 543 22.50 2.89 16.20
N PRO A 544 22.98 1.64 16.29
CA PRO A 544 22.78 0.79 17.46
C PRO A 544 23.19 1.42 18.78
N GLN A 545 24.32 2.17 18.79
CA GLN A 545 24.81 2.82 20.00
C GLN A 545 23.87 3.87 20.61
N ILE A 546 22.96 4.44 19.81
CA ILE A 546 21.92 5.37 20.29
C ILE A 546 20.92 4.58 21.15
N TYR A 547 20.50 3.43 20.70
CA TYR A 547 19.59 2.54 21.42
C TYR A 547 20.23 1.93 22.67
N GLU A 548 21.46 1.42 22.54
CA GLU A 548 22.17 0.72 23.63
C GLU A 548 22.58 1.66 24.78
N ASN A 549 23.03 2.88 24.44
CA ASN A 549 23.70 3.74 25.41
C ASN A 549 22.93 5.00 25.80
N GLN A 550 22.06 5.53 24.91
CA GLN A 550 21.39 6.81 25.18
C GLN A 550 19.92 6.63 25.58
N TYR A 551 19.19 5.75 24.89
CA TYR A 551 17.75 5.58 25.06
C TYR A 551 17.31 4.11 25.15
N PRO A 552 17.92 3.28 26.04
CA PRO A 552 17.55 1.88 26.18
C PRO A 552 16.10 1.70 26.65
N ASP A 553 15.58 2.63 27.46
CA ASP A 553 14.21 2.66 27.96
C ASP A 553 13.17 2.90 26.84
N LEU A 554 13.45 3.79 25.90
CA LEU A 554 12.59 4.01 24.73
C LEU A 554 12.71 2.85 23.73
N PHE A 555 13.90 2.28 23.60
CA PHE A 555 14.12 1.18 22.68
C PHE A 555 13.36 -0.09 23.08
N GLU A 556 13.07 -0.31 24.36
CA GLU A 556 12.21 -1.40 24.81
C GLU A 556 10.88 -1.40 24.09
N PHE A 557 10.25 -0.22 23.89
CA PHE A 557 9.02 -0.12 23.12
C PHE A 557 9.22 -0.55 21.66
N ILE A 558 10.28 -0.07 21.00
CA ILE A 558 10.60 -0.43 19.60
C ILE A 558 10.82 -1.93 19.45
N ARG A 559 11.54 -2.55 20.40
CA ARG A 559 11.78 -3.99 20.41
C ARG A 559 10.47 -4.78 20.56
N ASP A 560 9.61 -4.36 21.50
CA ASP A 560 8.47 -5.16 21.96
C ASP A 560 7.18 -4.95 21.14
N VAL A 561 7.03 -3.82 20.42
CA VAL A 561 5.81 -3.56 19.60
C VAL A 561 5.63 -4.65 18.55
N PRO A 562 4.45 -5.31 18.47
CA PRO A 562 4.22 -6.40 17.52
C PRO A 562 4.12 -5.94 16.05
N LEU A 563 4.22 -6.92 15.14
CA LEU A 563 4.09 -6.75 13.69
C LEU A 563 2.82 -7.38 13.11
N ARG A 564 2.07 -8.11 13.93
CA ARG A 564 0.80 -8.74 13.59
C ARG A 564 -0.29 -8.25 14.54
N TRP A 565 -1.45 -7.92 13.99
CA TRP A 565 -2.53 -7.36 14.78
C TRP A 565 -3.82 -8.17 14.62
N GLU A 566 -4.49 -8.46 15.74
CA GLU A 566 -5.80 -9.07 15.76
C GLU A 566 -6.84 -8.14 15.11
N ARG A 567 -6.77 -6.85 15.46
CA ARG A 567 -7.60 -5.78 14.89
C ARG A 567 -6.99 -4.40 15.13
N THR A 568 -7.38 -3.48 14.27
CA THR A 568 -7.01 -2.06 14.33
C THR A 568 -8.26 -1.21 14.52
N LEU A 569 -8.21 -0.28 15.49
CA LEU A 569 -9.28 0.65 15.82
C LEU A 569 -8.75 2.09 15.70
N PRO A 570 -9.06 2.84 14.64
CA PRO A 570 -8.85 4.28 14.61
C PRO A 570 -9.73 4.94 15.70
N LEU A 571 -9.11 5.64 16.65
CA LEU A 571 -9.81 6.24 17.79
C LEU A 571 -10.18 7.68 17.50
N LEU A 572 -9.23 8.49 17.07
CA LEU A 572 -9.38 9.91 16.81
C LEU A 572 -8.56 10.31 15.58
N GLY A 573 -9.02 11.32 14.84
CA GLY A 573 -8.20 11.84 13.74
C GLY A 573 -8.91 12.87 12.88
N GLU A 574 -8.09 13.75 12.32
CA GLU A 574 -8.47 14.74 11.30
C GLU A 574 -7.33 14.84 10.29
N ILE A 575 -7.65 14.74 9.01
CA ILE A 575 -6.67 14.66 7.92
C ILE A 575 -5.69 15.84 7.99
N GLY A 576 -4.39 15.55 8.03
CA GLY A 576 -3.32 16.53 8.10
C GLY A 576 -3.16 17.22 9.47
N LYS A 577 -3.97 16.87 10.47
CA LYS A 577 -3.88 17.49 11.79
C LYS A 577 -3.40 16.54 12.87
N TYR A 578 -4.04 15.40 13.04
CA TYR A 578 -3.65 14.39 14.03
C TYR A 578 -4.29 13.04 13.73
N TYR A 579 -3.70 11.99 14.30
CA TYR A 579 -4.21 10.64 14.21
C TYR A 579 -3.87 9.83 15.46
N VAL A 580 -4.84 9.07 15.97
CA VAL A 580 -4.67 8.17 17.10
C VAL A 580 -5.32 6.83 16.76
N VAL A 581 -4.59 5.74 16.99
CA VAL A 581 -5.03 4.39 16.69
C VAL A 581 -4.68 3.43 17.83
N ALA A 582 -5.58 2.51 18.12
CA ALA A 582 -5.34 1.35 18.98
C ALA A 582 -5.26 0.07 18.14
N ARG A 583 -4.31 -0.80 18.47
CA ARG A 583 -4.09 -2.08 17.80
C ARG A 583 -4.04 -3.19 18.84
N GLN A 584 -4.88 -4.21 18.69
CA GLN A 584 -4.83 -5.40 19.53
C GLN A 584 -3.75 -6.35 19.02
N VAL A 585 -2.94 -6.86 19.93
CA VAL A 585 -1.90 -7.85 19.62
C VAL A 585 -2.55 -9.16 19.13
N TRP A 586 -1.96 -9.77 18.12
CA TRP A 586 -2.41 -11.02 17.53
C TRP A 586 -2.57 -12.13 18.59
N GLU A 587 -3.76 -12.74 18.65
CA GLU A 587 -4.11 -13.81 19.60
C GLU A 587 -3.83 -13.45 21.07
N SER A 588 -3.92 -12.17 21.42
CA SER A 588 -3.67 -11.65 22.78
C SER A 588 -4.75 -10.65 23.20
N SER A 589 -4.81 -10.40 24.49
CA SER A 589 -5.65 -9.33 25.06
C SER A 589 -4.90 -7.99 25.16
N ASP A 590 -3.61 -7.97 24.89
CA ASP A 590 -2.78 -6.77 24.97
C ASP A 590 -3.05 -5.80 23.81
N TRP A 591 -2.81 -4.53 24.05
CA TRP A 591 -3.02 -3.47 23.07
C TRP A 591 -1.84 -2.51 23.00
N TYR A 592 -1.68 -1.90 21.84
CA TYR A 592 -0.80 -0.77 21.63
C TYR A 592 -1.59 0.41 21.09
N ILE A 593 -1.32 1.62 21.59
CA ILE A 593 -1.92 2.86 21.12
C ILE A 593 -0.80 3.78 20.67
N GLY A 594 -0.97 4.39 19.51
CA GLY A 594 -0.07 5.43 18.99
C GLY A 594 -0.86 6.67 18.61
N GLY A 595 -0.28 7.84 18.87
CA GLY A 595 -0.86 9.11 18.46
C GLY A 595 0.19 10.08 17.97
N VAL A 596 -0.11 10.80 16.90
CA VAL A 596 0.75 11.84 16.30
C VAL A 596 -0.06 13.11 16.02
N THR A 597 0.60 14.28 16.06
CA THR A 597 -0.01 15.57 15.71
C THR A 597 0.85 16.35 14.71
N ASN A 598 0.26 17.34 14.08
CA ASN A 598 0.94 18.27 13.19
C ASN A 598 1.77 19.30 14.01
N GLU A 599 2.06 20.47 13.44
CA GLU A 599 2.83 21.55 14.04
C GLU A 599 2.13 22.18 15.27
N GLU A 600 0.87 21.85 15.50
CA GLU A 600 0.06 22.33 16.62
C GLU A 600 0.00 21.27 17.74
N GLY A 601 0.39 21.65 18.95
CA GLY A 601 0.17 20.84 20.14
C GLY A 601 -1.31 20.75 20.50
N ARG A 602 -1.73 19.64 21.11
CA ARG A 602 -3.13 19.45 21.51
C ARG A 602 -3.32 18.57 22.73
N ARG A 603 -4.42 18.79 23.44
CA ARG A 603 -4.92 17.88 24.45
C ARG A 603 -6.08 17.09 23.87
N ILE A 604 -6.06 15.79 24.04
CA ILE A 604 -7.09 14.87 23.57
C ILE A 604 -7.60 14.03 24.74
N GLU A 605 -8.85 13.60 24.68
CA GLU A 605 -9.44 12.63 25.59
C GLU A 605 -9.58 11.28 24.86
N LEU A 606 -8.97 10.23 25.40
CA LEU A 606 -9.09 8.88 24.90
C LEU A 606 -10.14 8.13 25.70
N TYR A 607 -11.08 7.51 25.00
CA TYR A 607 -12.04 6.59 25.57
C TYR A 607 -11.52 5.16 25.43
N ILE A 608 -11.30 4.46 26.56
CA ILE A 608 -10.77 3.11 26.60
C ILE A 608 -11.96 2.13 26.73
N ASP A 609 -12.80 2.02 25.72
CA ASP A 609 -14.03 1.21 25.71
C ASP A 609 -13.89 -0.11 24.96
N PHE A 610 -12.69 -0.44 24.52
CA PHE A 610 -12.38 -1.62 23.72
C PHE A 610 -11.66 -2.74 24.50
N LEU A 611 -11.32 -2.51 25.77
CA LEU A 611 -10.70 -3.52 26.65
C LEU A 611 -11.73 -4.55 27.13
N GLU A 612 -11.24 -5.68 27.66
CA GLU A 612 -12.13 -6.67 28.28
C GLU A 612 -12.83 -6.08 29.52
N PRO A 613 -14.15 -6.23 29.64
CA PRO A 613 -14.89 -5.73 30.81
C PRO A 613 -14.37 -6.33 32.13
N SER A 614 -14.27 -5.50 33.16
CA SER A 614 -13.89 -5.90 34.54
C SER A 614 -12.45 -6.40 34.68
N VAL A 615 -11.59 -6.15 33.72
CA VAL A 615 -10.16 -6.51 33.75
C VAL A 615 -9.31 -5.25 33.91
N ASN A 616 -8.26 -5.35 34.73
CA ASN A 616 -7.24 -4.31 34.84
C ASN A 616 -6.18 -4.48 33.75
N TYR A 617 -5.71 -3.37 33.23
CA TYR A 617 -4.53 -3.31 32.35
C TYR A 617 -3.51 -2.33 32.93
N VAL A 618 -2.23 -2.66 32.85
CA VAL A 618 -1.15 -1.73 33.06
C VAL A 618 -0.90 -0.99 31.77
N ALA A 619 -1.10 0.31 31.78
CA ALA A 619 -0.76 1.20 30.69
C ALA A 619 0.63 1.80 30.93
N THR A 620 1.63 1.37 30.16
CA THR A 620 2.94 2.03 30.09
C THR A 620 2.89 3.07 28.98
N VAL A 621 2.99 4.33 29.35
CA VAL A 621 2.77 5.50 28.46
C VAL A 621 4.11 6.19 28.22
N TYR A 622 4.50 6.30 26.97
CA TYR A 622 5.64 7.08 26.47
C TYR A 622 5.08 8.35 25.80
N ARG A 623 5.23 9.49 26.41
CA ARG A 623 4.67 10.74 25.92
C ARG A 623 5.66 11.90 25.95
N ASP A 624 5.39 12.93 25.17
CA ASP A 624 6.09 14.20 25.23
C ASP A 624 6.04 14.82 26.64
N SER A 625 7.11 15.48 27.05
CA SER A 625 7.05 16.40 28.20
C SER A 625 6.20 17.63 27.86
N ASP A 626 5.73 18.34 28.90
CA ASP A 626 4.82 19.46 28.70
C ASP A 626 5.45 20.65 27.94
N ASP A 627 6.78 20.73 27.91
CA ASP A 627 7.58 21.72 27.19
C ASP A 627 8.24 21.21 25.92
N ALA A 628 7.94 19.97 25.50
CA ALA A 628 8.48 19.40 24.27
C ALA A 628 7.97 20.15 23.03
N HIS A 629 8.83 20.22 22.01
CA HIS A 629 8.53 20.87 20.74
C HIS A 629 9.46 20.33 19.64
N TYR A 630 8.92 20.04 18.46
CA TYR A 630 9.65 19.40 17.36
C TYR A 630 10.85 20.19 16.82
N ARG A 631 11.03 21.45 17.17
CA ARG A 631 12.17 22.30 16.76
C ARG A 631 13.10 22.62 17.92
N ASP A 632 12.54 23.01 19.04
CA ASP A 632 13.32 23.69 20.08
C ASP A 632 13.63 22.79 21.27
N HIS A 633 12.74 21.79 21.56
CA HIS A 633 12.90 20.86 22.66
C HIS A 633 12.44 19.44 22.28
N GLN A 634 13.20 18.77 21.41
CA GLN A 634 12.81 17.50 20.76
C GLN A 634 12.94 16.29 21.67
N LEU A 635 13.81 16.34 22.69
CA LEU A 635 14.19 15.21 23.55
C LEU A 635 13.40 15.13 24.85
N GLY A 636 12.46 16.04 25.08
CA GLY A 636 11.64 16.04 26.29
C GLY A 636 10.59 14.93 26.26
N TYR A 637 10.72 13.94 27.15
CA TYR A 637 9.75 12.84 27.26
C TYR A 637 9.51 12.43 28.71
N VAL A 638 8.41 11.70 28.92
CA VAL A 638 8.02 11.09 30.21
C VAL A 638 7.54 9.67 29.95
N ILE A 639 7.99 8.75 30.81
CA ILE A 639 7.45 7.38 30.87
C ILE A 639 6.67 7.25 32.18
N GLU A 640 5.41 6.84 32.10
CA GLU A 640 4.56 6.66 33.28
C GLU A 640 3.72 5.41 33.18
N GLU A 641 3.40 4.79 34.33
CA GLU A 641 2.50 3.65 34.39
C GLU A 641 1.20 4.02 35.09
N LYS A 642 0.09 3.51 34.56
CA LYS A 642 -1.25 3.71 35.09
C LYS A 642 -2.05 2.43 34.99
N ILE A 643 -2.94 2.17 35.96
CA ILE A 643 -3.95 1.12 35.80
C ILE A 643 -5.15 1.72 35.08
N VAL A 644 -5.56 1.03 34.03
CA VAL A 644 -6.73 1.39 33.22
C VAL A 644 -7.69 0.22 33.07
N ARG A 645 -8.96 0.52 32.81
CA ARG A 645 -10.06 -0.43 32.64
C ARG A 645 -10.93 -0.03 31.45
N ASN A 646 -11.73 -0.98 31.00
CA ASN A 646 -12.80 -0.69 30.04
C ASN A 646 -13.73 0.41 30.59
N GLY A 647 -13.97 1.43 29.77
CA GLY A 647 -14.80 2.61 30.12
C GLY A 647 -14.03 3.79 30.71
N ASP A 648 -12.74 3.66 30.98
CA ASP A 648 -11.92 4.75 31.49
C ASP A 648 -11.70 5.84 30.41
N ARG A 649 -11.45 7.05 30.90
CA ARG A 649 -11.05 8.22 30.08
C ARG A 649 -9.63 8.62 30.47
N MET A 650 -8.82 8.87 29.46
CA MET A 650 -7.45 9.33 29.62
C MET A 650 -7.23 10.64 28.88
N GLU A 651 -6.83 11.66 29.60
CA GLU A 651 -6.36 12.89 28.97
C GLU A 651 -4.88 12.70 28.54
N MET A 652 -4.59 13.04 27.28
CA MET A 652 -3.25 12.96 26.68
C MET A 652 -2.87 14.33 26.11
N TYR A 653 -1.67 14.79 26.45
CA TYR A 653 -1.04 15.92 25.78
C TYR A 653 -0.09 15.41 24.69
N ILE A 654 -0.17 16.01 23.52
CA ILE A 654 0.73 15.78 22.39
C ILE A 654 1.35 17.14 22.05
N ALA A 655 2.66 17.26 22.15
CA ALA A 655 3.39 18.48 21.88
C ALA A 655 3.33 18.86 20.38
N PRO A 656 3.61 20.13 20.00
CA PRO A 656 3.75 20.49 18.59
C PRO A 656 4.73 19.59 17.86
N GLY A 657 4.29 18.97 16.74
CA GLY A 657 5.08 17.99 15.99
C GLY A 657 5.45 16.73 16.77
N GLY A 658 4.71 16.46 17.82
CA GLY A 658 4.96 15.39 18.76
C GLY A 658 4.10 14.14 18.54
N GLY A 659 4.21 13.23 19.52
CA GLY A 659 3.44 12.01 19.56
C GLY A 659 3.48 11.34 20.94
N PHE A 660 2.74 10.24 21.04
CA PHE A 660 2.83 9.33 22.20
C PHE A 660 2.66 7.89 21.73
N ALA A 661 3.23 7.00 22.49
CA ALA A 661 3.03 5.57 22.34
C ALA A 661 2.64 4.96 23.69
N MET A 662 1.81 3.92 23.66
CA MET A 662 1.33 3.28 24.88
C MET A 662 1.21 1.77 24.66
N ARG A 663 1.61 0.99 25.67
CA ARG A 663 1.34 -0.44 25.76
C ARG A 663 0.32 -0.67 26.87
N LEU A 664 -0.72 -1.46 26.58
CA LEU A 664 -1.71 -1.92 27.55
C LEU A 664 -1.52 -3.42 27.75
N HIS A 665 -1.02 -3.82 28.91
CA HIS A 665 -0.79 -5.21 29.25
C HIS A 665 -1.80 -5.69 30.28
N LYS A 666 -2.47 -6.80 29.98
CA LYS A 666 -3.46 -7.41 30.87
C LYS A 666 -2.80 -7.92 32.15
N GLN A 667 -3.35 -7.54 33.35
CA GLN A 667 -2.94 -8.06 34.65
C GLN A 667 -3.56 -9.43 34.95
#